data_4f13878cf28a2998b91d14b62489cae9
#
_entry.id   4f13878cf28a2998b91d14b62489cae9
#
_cell.length_a   1.000
_cell.length_b   1.000
_cell.length_c   1.000
_cell.angle_alpha   90.00
_cell.angle_beta   90.00
_cell.angle_gamma   90.00
#
_symmetry.space_group_name_H-M   'P 1'
#
loop_
_entity.id
_entity.type
_entity.pdbx_description
1 polymer ?
#
loop_
_entity_poly.entity_id
_entity_poly.type
_entity_poly.pdbx_seq_one_letter_code
_entity_poly.pdbx_strand_id
1 'polypeptide(L)'
;MHSKTSFFTCAFLCALTPSALYAQQAPADAPYLNPKVPVEQRADDLISRMTLEEKIDQLGHVAPAIPRLQVPAYNWWNEGLHGVARAGYATVFPQAIGMAATFDEPLLYEVADTISTEFRAKYSAMVHADGSTDWYRGLTVWSPNINIFRDPRWGRGQETYGEDPFLTSRLGVAFITGLQGSDPNYFKTIATPKHFAVHSGPESTRHSVNVEASRHDMEETYLPAFRAAIVKGKAGSIMCAYNRLNGEPACANSALLVEHLRKDWGFQGYVVSDCGAVADVYKGHKFTPGAEAAAASVFKAGMDLICGDSRNNMNADPQGILGAVQQGLLSEADLNRALRRLFIARFRLGLFDPPASVPYSKLTKADNDTEAHRQLALQMARESLVLLKNKNNFLPLKHAPASIAVIGPDADSLDALEGNYSGTPSTPVTILTGIRNRFPESKIVFVQGTGLVGPATKSVPPEALCTDPSCNEHGLKADYFSNMTLEGSPVMSRVDAAVDFSWGDSGVSPQLPNKYSVRWTGVLVPPESGDYLLGFTGEDGFRVSLDGAPLVEDWTLHRPANTLSKQLRLEKGRAYSLVIEYFQNIRISEARLIWSLPGGEEAQALEAAQNADLVIAVMGLSPRIEGEEMKVSADGFSSGDRTRIDLPAPQEQLLERIASTGKPAILVLTNGSALAVNWADASPHIPAILEAWYPGGQGGTAVAEALAGDFSPAGRLPVTFYKSVDQLPAFDDYRMARRTYRYFDGEPLYPFGFGLSYTSFAYDQPTVNHAQISAKDAVTISVNVKNTGPRAGDEVVELYLTHRGRSGAPLRSLAGFARVHLDRGEKRVVQFVLADRDLSIVDESGKHRIVPGKVEAWVGGGQPITSSTIPKPPGAATQFTITSEAALPD
;
A
#
# COMPACT_ATOMS: atom_id res chain seq x y z
N MET A 1 5.19 -80.75 -66.50
CA MET A 1 6.03 -80.35 -66.96
C MET A 1 6.10 -78.80 -66.78
N HIS A 2 5.99 -78.27 -65.60
CA HIS A 2 5.99 -76.91 -65.37
C HIS A 2 6.93 -76.57 -64.21
N SER A 3 8.01 -75.90 -64.54
CA SER A 3 8.95 -75.26 -63.60
C SER A 3 8.35 -74.05 -63.05
N LYS A 4 8.29 -73.87 -61.74
CA LYS A 4 8.02 -72.62 -61.06
C LYS A 4 9.30 -72.10 -60.41
N THR A 5 9.79 -71.04 -60.94
CA THR A 5 10.87 -70.24 -60.34
C THR A 5 10.30 -69.22 -59.35
N SER A 6 10.68 -69.30 -58.06
CA SER A 6 10.30 -68.30 -57.00
C SER A 6 11.43 -67.31 -56.89
N PHE A 7 11.08 -66.00 -57.03
CA PHE A 7 11.92 -64.89 -56.69
C PHE A 7 11.68 -64.54 -55.20
N PHE A 8 12.75 -64.60 -54.42
CA PHE A 8 12.75 -63.97 -53.05
C PHE A 8 13.16 -62.47 -53.11
N THR A 9 12.23 -61.64 -52.80
CA THR A 9 12.51 -60.17 -52.57
C THR A 9 12.68 -59.90 -51.07
N CYS A 10 13.90 -59.67 -50.63
CA CYS A 10 14.17 -59.19 -49.27
C CYS A 10 13.77 -57.70 -49.13
N ALA A 11 12.68 -57.42 -48.47
CA ALA A 11 12.34 -56.04 -48.04
C ALA A 11 12.95 -55.78 -46.67
N PHE A 12 13.94 -54.86 -46.63
CA PHE A 12 14.45 -54.28 -45.41
C PHE A 12 13.41 -53.26 -44.85
N LEU A 13 12.67 -53.63 -43.84
CA LEU A 13 11.87 -52.72 -43.04
C LEU A 13 12.83 -52.01 -42.08
N CYS A 14 13.17 -50.76 -42.32
CA CYS A 14 13.70 -49.87 -41.30
C CYS A 14 12.55 -49.50 -40.34
N ALA A 15 12.49 -50.12 -39.20
CA ALA A 15 11.64 -49.69 -38.09
C ALA A 15 12.23 -48.40 -37.50
N LEU A 16 11.69 -47.26 -37.91
CA LEU A 16 11.83 -45.98 -37.17
C LEU A 16 11.00 -46.13 -35.88
N THR A 17 11.64 -46.55 -34.81
CA THR A 17 11.06 -46.38 -33.48
C THR A 17 11.07 -44.88 -33.16
N PRO A 18 9.92 -44.27 -32.91
CA PRO A 18 9.91 -42.95 -32.31
C PRO A 18 10.51 -43.06 -30.90
N SER A 19 11.70 -42.53 -30.71
CA SER A 19 12.26 -42.32 -29.36
C SER A 19 11.34 -41.36 -28.67
N ALA A 20 10.28 -41.85 -27.99
CA ALA A 20 9.59 -41.11 -26.96
C ALA A 20 10.64 -40.79 -25.92
N LEU A 21 11.09 -39.53 -25.86
CA LEU A 21 11.82 -38.98 -24.74
C LEU A 21 10.91 -39.14 -23.53
N TYR A 22 10.97 -40.26 -22.82
CA TYR A 22 10.45 -40.38 -21.47
C TYR A 22 11.27 -39.38 -20.63
N ALA A 23 10.63 -38.30 -20.21
CA ALA A 23 11.19 -37.38 -19.24
C ALA A 23 11.55 -38.16 -17.98
N GLN A 24 12.84 -38.44 -17.77
CA GLN A 24 13.33 -39.22 -16.62
C GLN A 24 12.95 -38.58 -15.32
N GLN A 25 12.42 -39.35 -14.36
CA GLN A 25 12.29 -38.93 -12.98
C GLN A 25 13.67 -38.51 -12.45
N ALA A 26 13.70 -37.48 -11.59
CA ALA A 26 14.94 -37.11 -10.96
C ALA A 26 15.48 -38.24 -10.10
N PRO A 27 16.78 -38.59 -10.20
CA PRO A 27 17.42 -39.49 -9.27
C PRO A 27 17.24 -38.98 -7.83
N ALA A 28 17.06 -39.88 -6.87
CA ALA A 28 16.92 -39.51 -5.46
C ALA A 28 18.15 -38.78 -4.88
N ASP A 29 19.29 -38.91 -5.52
CA ASP A 29 20.58 -38.31 -5.19
C ASP A 29 20.93 -37.08 -6.06
N ALA A 30 19.94 -36.54 -6.80
CA ALA A 30 20.18 -35.34 -7.64
C ALA A 30 20.76 -34.17 -6.82
N PRO A 31 21.80 -33.50 -7.31
CA PRO A 31 22.48 -32.41 -6.60
C PRO A 31 21.53 -31.32 -6.08
N TYR A 32 20.51 -30.96 -6.86
CA TYR A 32 19.56 -29.90 -6.44
C TYR A 32 18.69 -30.29 -5.23
N LEU A 33 18.52 -31.56 -4.92
CA LEU A 33 17.80 -32.05 -3.72
C LEU A 33 18.68 -32.10 -2.47
N ASN A 34 19.98 -31.90 -2.61
CA ASN A 34 20.92 -31.97 -1.49
C ASN A 34 21.18 -30.56 -0.91
N PRO A 35 20.72 -30.27 0.32
CA PRO A 35 20.89 -28.94 0.95
C PRO A 35 22.35 -28.59 1.29
N LYS A 36 23.29 -29.56 1.21
CA LYS A 36 24.73 -29.29 1.42
C LYS A 36 25.42 -28.77 0.16
N VAL A 37 24.78 -28.84 -1.01
CA VAL A 37 25.33 -28.29 -2.25
C VAL A 37 25.03 -26.79 -2.30
N PRO A 38 25.97 -25.96 -2.76
CA PRO A 38 25.73 -24.51 -2.92
C PRO A 38 24.49 -24.23 -3.78
N VAL A 39 23.68 -23.23 -3.38
CA VAL A 39 22.37 -22.95 -4.02
C VAL A 39 22.49 -22.62 -5.51
N GLU A 40 23.60 -22.02 -5.94
CA GLU A 40 23.88 -21.74 -7.35
C GLU A 40 24.04 -23.04 -8.17
N GLN A 41 24.78 -24.02 -7.63
CA GLN A 41 24.96 -25.31 -8.28
C GLN A 41 23.68 -26.12 -8.29
N ARG A 42 22.85 -26.01 -7.23
CA ARG A 42 21.52 -26.63 -7.16
C ARG A 42 20.61 -26.06 -8.26
N ALA A 43 20.62 -24.74 -8.43
CA ALA A 43 19.82 -24.08 -9.48
C ALA A 43 20.28 -24.51 -10.89
N ASP A 44 21.57 -24.54 -11.13
CA ASP A 44 22.13 -24.92 -12.44
C ASP A 44 21.81 -26.41 -12.76
N ASP A 45 21.93 -27.32 -11.78
CA ASP A 45 21.56 -28.73 -11.95
C ASP A 45 20.06 -28.91 -12.25
N LEU A 46 19.18 -28.24 -11.48
CA LEU A 46 17.72 -28.33 -11.68
C LEU A 46 17.31 -27.83 -13.08
N ILE A 47 17.83 -26.66 -13.49
CA ILE A 47 17.52 -26.04 -14.78
C ILE A 47 18.00 -26.91 -15.93
N SER A 48 19.16 -27.60 -15.81
CA SER A 48 19.68 -28.49 -16.83
C SER A 48 18.79 -29.70 -17.15
N ARG A 49 17.90 -30.04 -16.20
CA ARG A 49 16.94 -31.15 -16.29
C ARG A 49 15.58 -30.77 -16.85
N MET A 50 15.28 -29.46 -16.97
CA MET A 50 14.00 -28.95 -17.46
C MET A 50 13.91 -28.99 -18.98
N THR A 51 12.71 -29.30 -19.51
CA THR A 51 12.38 -29.07 -20.91
C THR A 51 12.22 -27.57 -21.19
N LEU A 52 12.18 -27.17 -22.45
CA LEU A 52 11.96 -25.77 -22.83
C LEU A 52 10.60 -25.26 -22.32
N GLU A 53 9.56 -26.07 -22.46
CA GLU A 53 8.21 -25.74 -22.00
C GLU A 53 8.18 -25.54 -20.47
N GLU A 54 8.78 -26.48 -19.73
CA GLU A 54 8.89 -26.34 -18.27
C GLU A 54 9.68 -25.08 -17.84
N LYS A 55 10.72 -24.71 -18.59
CA LYS A 55 11.47 -23.49 -18.35
C LYS A 55 10.59 -22.25 -18.55
N ILE A 56 9.82 -22.19 -19.63
CA ILE A 56 8.91 -21.08 -19.93
C ILE A 56 7.83 -20.96 -18.87
N ASP A 57 7.23 -22.07 -18.47
CA ASP A 57 6.16 -22.08 -17.45
C ASP A 57 6.64 -21.57 -16.08
N GLN A 58 7.92 -21.73 -15.73
CA GLN A 58 8.48 -21.23 -14.47
C GLN A 58 8.80 -19.73 -14.50
N LEU A 59 8.68 -19.04 -15.63
CA LEU A 59 8.93 -17.59 -15.75
C LEU A 59 7.69 -16.72 -15.48
N GLY A 60 6.55 -17.33 -15.19
CA GLY A 60 5.31 -16.67 -14.80
C GLY A 60 5.12 -16.64 -13.27
N HIS A 61 4.38 -15.64 -12.77
CA HIS A 61 4.09 -15.53 -11.34
C HIS A 61 3.23 -16.69 -10.79
N VAL A 62 2.50 -17.41 -11.65
CA VAL A 62 1.88 -18.69 -11.37
C VAL A 62 2.75 -19.79 -11.99
N ALA A 63 3.71 -20.29 -11.23
CA ALA A 63 4.63 -21.32 -11.67
C ALA A 63 4.02 -22.72 -11.41
N PRO A 64 3.67 -23.50 -12.44
CA PRO A 64 3.08 -24.84 -12.25
C PRO A 64 4.08 -25.82 -11.65
N ALA A 65 3.57 -26.93 -11.10
CA ALA A 65 4.42 -28.02 -10.62
C ALA A 65 5.16 -28.73 -11.77
N ILE A 66 6.36 -29.23 -11.48
CA ILE A 66 7.07 -30.19 -12.34
C ILE A 66 7.25 -31.51 -11.55
N PRO A 67 6.21 -32.37 -11.51
CA PRO A 67 6.19 -33.55 -10.63
C PRO A 67 7.39 -34.48 -10.81
N ARG A 68 7.85 -34.69 -12.06
CA ARG A 68 9.01 -35.54 -12.35
C ARG A 68 10.31 -35.04 -11.73
N LEU A 69 10.39 -33.73 -11.46
CA LEU A 69 11.54 -33.07 -10.80
C LEU A 69 11.24 -32.70 -9.34
N GLN A 70 10.11 -33.14 -8.79
CA GLN A 70 9.68 -32.79 -7.43
C GLN A 70 9.69 -31.27 -7.16
N VAL A 71 9.39 -30.48 -8.20
CA VAL A 71 9.24 -29.01 -8.09
C VAL A 71 7.77 -28.74 -7.81
N PRO A 72 7.39 -28.22 -6.64
CA PRO A 72 6.01 -27.86 -6.34
C PRO A 72 5.57 -26.63 -7.14
N ALA A 73 4.27 -26.51 -7.41
CA ALA A 73 3.70 -25.28 -7.91
C ALA A 73 3.93 -24.15 -6.91
N TYR A 74 4.16 -22.92 -7.42
CA TYR A 74 4.43 -21.79 -6.56
C TYR A 74 3.78 -20.51 -7.10
N ASN A 75 3.07 -19.79 -6.22
CA ASN A 75 2.54 -18.47 -6.53
C ASN A 75 3.46 -17.37 -5.97
N TRP A 76 4.03 -16.54 -6.85
CA TRP A 76 4.98 -15.50 -6.51
C TRP A 76 4.32 -14.23 -5.97
N TRP A 77 3.02 -14.03 -6.21
CA TRP A 77 2.31 -12.82 -5.83
C TRP A 77 1.78 -12.91 -4.40
N ASN A 78 2.37 -12.14 -3.51
CA ASN A 78 1.91 -12.00 -2.13
C ASN A 78 2.11 -10.55 -1.70
N GLU A 79 1.14 -10.00 -0.97
CA GLU A 79 1.13 -8.60 -0.53
C GLU A 79 1.28 -8.50 0.98
N GLY A 80 2.13 -7.55 1.43
CA GLY A 80 2.45 -7.40 2.84
C GLY A 80 2.91 -5.99 3.17
N LEU A 81 2.16 -4.97 2.71
CA LEU A 81 2.54 -3.57 2.83
C LEU A 81 2.54 -3.09 4.29
N HIS A 82 1.50 -3.44 5.05
CA HIS A 82 1.34 -3.11 6.46
C HIS A 82 0.61 -4.22 7.24
N GLY A 83 0.87 -5.45 6.87
CA GLY A 83 0.29 -6.70 7.36
C GLY A 83 0.16 -7.69 6.22
N VAL A 84 -0.08 -8.97 6.51
CA VAL A 84 -0.30 -9.97 5.47
C VAL A 84 -1.65 -9.72 4.80
N ALA A 85 -1.62 -9.25 3.56
CA ALA A 85 -2.82 -8.87 2.84
C ALA A 85 -3.48 -10.04 2.09
N ARG A 86 -4.80 -9.97 1.93
CA ARG A 86 -5.61 -10.87 1.09
C ARG A 86 -5.45 -12.35 1.43
N ALA A 87 -5.12 -12.64 2.70
CA ALA A 87 -4.88 -13.99 3.20
C ALA A 87 -5.66 -14.30 4.48
N GLY A 88 -6.86 -13.72 4.64
CA GLY A 88 -7.70 -13.84 5.83
C GLY A 88 -7.19 -12.99 7.00
N TYR A 89 -7.50 -13.42 8.24
CA TYR A 89 -7.13 -12.66 9.44
C TYR A 89 -5.62 -12.50 9.58
N ALA A 90 -5.18 -11.27 9.83
CA ALA A 90 -3.80 -10.89 10.08
C ALA A 90 -3.76 -9.65 10.99
N THR A 91 -2.62 -9.38 11.61
CA THR A 91 -2.40 -8.09 12.24
C THR A 91 -2.35 -6.99 11.17
N VAL A 92 -3.17 -5.96 11.32
CA VAL A 92 -3.20 -4.81 10.43
C VAL A 92 -2.56 -3.63 11.15
N PHE A 93 -1.38 -3.25 10.71
CA PHE A 93 -0.65 -2.07 11.17
C PHE A 93 -1.19 -0.81 10.48
N PRO A 94 -0.86 0.41 10.97
CA PRO A 94 -1.11 1.62 10.20
C PRO A 94 -0.56 1.52 8.78
N GLN A 95 -1.23 2.19 7.84
CA GLN A 95 -0.76 2.26 6.45
C GLN A 95 0.65 2.86 6.38
N ALA A 96 1.39 2.55 5.32
CA ALA A 96 2.81 2.91 5.17
C ALA A 96 3.09 4.41 5.43
N ILE A 97 2.24 5.31 4.96
CA ILE A 97 2.36 6.75 5.22
C ILE A 97 2.25 7.10 6.71
N GLY A 98 1.36 6.41 7.44
CA GLY A 98 1.24 6.54 8.90
C GLY A 98 2.46 5.96 9.62
N MET A 99 2.96 4.80 9.17
CA MET A 99 4.20 4.24 9.70
C MET A 99 5.40 5.19 9.47
N ALA A 100 5.44 5.90 8.34
CA ALA A 100 6.47 6.89 8.07
C ALA A 100 6.41 8.10 9.03
N ALA A 101 5.21 8.47 9.49
CA ALA A 101 5.03 9.57 10.44
C ALA A 101 5.66 9.31 11.82
N THR A 102 6.02 8.07 12.12
CA THR A 102 6.71 7.72 13.38
C THR A 102 8.16 8.18 13.40
N PHE A 103 8.84 8.28 12.27
CA PHE A 103 10.29 8.48 12.17
C PHE A 103 11.07 7.51 13.07
N ASP A 104 10.62 6.25 13.13
CA ASP A 104 11.17 5.19 13.99
C ASP A 104 11.55 3.95 13.17
N GLU A 105 12.84 3.83 12.84
CA GLU A 105 13.37 2.69 12.09
C GLU A 105 13.33 1.38 12.89
N PRO A 106 13.73 1.36 14.18
CA PRO A 106 13.64 0.17 15.02
C PRO A 106 12.22 -0.40 15.09
N LEU A 107 11.23 0.45 15.34
CA LEU A 107 9.82 0.02 15.42
C LEU A 107 9.32 -0.53 14.08
N LEU A 108 9.69 0.12 12.97
CA LEU A 108 9.32 -0.37 11.64
C LEU A 108 9.98 -1.71 11.29
N TYR A 109 11.21 -1.93 11.75
CA TYR A 109 11.87 -3.23 11.63
C TYR A 109 11.09 -4.32 12.38
N GLU A 110 10.63 -4.07 13.62
CA GLU A 110 9.85 -5.01 14.41
C GLU A 110 8.49 -5.32 13.75
N VAL A 111 7.84 -4.30 13.18
CA VAL A 111 6.62 -4.48 12.38
C VAL A 111 6.86 -5.41 11.19
N ALA A 112 7.91 -5.17 10.42
CA ALA A 112 8.24 -5.98 9.24
C ALA A 112 8.64 -7.42 9.62
N ASP A 113 9.37 -7.62 10.73
CA ASP A 113 9.68 -8.94 11.27
C ASP A 113 8.39 -9.68 11.71
N THR A 114 7.45 -8.97 12.31
CA THR A 114 6.13 -9.51 12.67
C THR A 114 5.34 -9.91 11.41
N ILE A 115 5.29 -9.06 10.39
CA ILE A 115 4.63 -9.37 9.12
C ILE A 115 5.21 -10.65 8.51
N SER A 116 6.53 -10.78 8.46
CA SER A 116 7.20 -11.97 7.93
C SER A 116 6.98 -13.23 8.80
N THR A 117 6.84 -13.06 10.12
CA THR A 117 6.41 -14.14 11.04
C THR A 117 5.02 -14.64 10.65
N GLU A 118 4.08 -13.75 10.45
CA GLU A 118 2.72 -14.09 10.06
C GLU A 118 2.66 -14.72 8.65
N PHE A 119 3.50 -14.28 7.70
CA PHE A 119 3.64 -14.95 6.40
C PHE A 119 4.07 -16.40 6.58
N ARG A 120 5.09 -16.66 7.39
CA ARG A 120 5.56 -18.03 7.67
C ARG A 120 4.51 -18.86 8.40
N ALA A 121 3.82 -18.29 9.37
CA ALA A 121 2.74 -18.93 10.09
C ALA A 121 1.59 -19.37 9.16
N LYS A 122 1.20 -18.48 8.24
CA LYS A 122 0.18 -18.77 7.22
C LYS A 122 0.67 -19.79 6.19
N TYR A 123 1.90 -19.65 5.71
CA TYR A 123 2.51 -20.60 4.79
C TYR A 123 2.49 -22.00 5.39
N SER A 124 2.96 -22.19 6.63
CA SER A 124 2.99 -23.52 7.27
C SER A 124 1.59 -24.12 7.48
N ALA A 125 0.57 -23.28 7.65
CA ALA A 125 -0.82 -23.72 7.82
C ALA A 125 -1.57 -24.00 6.51
N MET A 126 -1.12 -23.43 5.39
CA MET A 126 -1.86 -23.40 4.12
C MET A 126 -1.11 -24.02 2.94
N VAL A 127 0.18 -24.36 3.10
CA VAL A 127 0.94 -25.10 2.07
C VAL A 127 0.34 -26.50 1.91
N HIS A 128 0.13 -26.91 0.66
CA HIS A 128 -0.39 -28.25 0.36
C HIS A 128 0.65 -29.33 0.66
N ALA A 129 0.20 -30.57 0.77
CA ALA A 129 1.06 -31.72 1.11
C ALA A 129 2.19 -31.96 0.08
N ASP A 130 2.02 -31.54 -1.16
CA ASP A 130 3.02 -31.57 -2.23
C ASP A 130 3.97 -30.35 -2.23
N GLY A 131 3.84 -29.45 -1.26
CA GLY A 131 4.63 -28.20 -1.14
C GLY A 131 4.14 -27.05 -2.02
N SER A 132 3.02 -27.19 -2.72
CA SER A 132 2.45 -26.12 -3.55
C SER A 132 1.75 -25.05 -2.72
N THR A 133 1.65 -23.85 -3.30
CA THR A 133 0.97 -22.70 -2.67
C THR A 133 -0.11 -22.13 -3.58
N ASP A 134 -1.22 -21.74 -2.97
CA ASP A 134 -2.26 -20.93 -3.62
C ASP A 134 -1.85 -19.45 -3.69
N TRP A 135 -2.71 -18.66 -4.28
CA TRP A 135 -2.59 -17.18 -4.33
C TRP A 135 -2.50 -16.59 -2.94
N TYR A 136 -1.57 -15.63 -2.75
CA TYR A 136 -1.31 -14.94 -1.49
C TYR A 136 -0.95 -15.87 -0.31
N ARG A 137 -0.41 -17.07 -0.61
CA ARG A 137 0.01 -18.06 0.39
C ARG A 137 1.50 -18.39 0.32
N GLY A 138 2.25 -17.68 -0.54
CA GLY A 138 3.70 -17.83 -0.69
C GLY A 138 4.50 -16.95 0.25
N LEU A 139 5.81 -16.88 0.01
CA LEU A 139 6.80 -16.20 0.86
C LEU A 139 7.56 -15.09 0.12
N THR A 140 7.16 -14.75 -1.09
CA THR A 140 7.69 -13.65 -1.90
C THR A 140 6.76 -12.45 -1.78
N VAL A 141 7.17 -11.41 -1.05
CA VAL A 141 6.30 -10.29 -0.65
C VAL A 141 6.57 -9.09 -1.53
N TRP A 142 5.57 -8.62 -2.26
CA TRP A 142 5.71 -7.49 -3.18
C TRP A 142 5.54 -6.15 -2.48
N SER A 143 6.42 -5.93 -1.53
CA SER A 143 6.54 -4.74 -0.67
C SER A 143 8.00 -4.55 -0.25
N PRO A 144 8.39 -3.33 0.15
CA PRO A 144 7.62 -2.08 0.32
C PRO A 144 7.43 -1.29 -0.98
N ASN A 145 6.48 -0.33 -0.99
CA ASN A 145 6.42 0.72 -2.00
C ASN A 145 7.32 1.89 -1.56
N ILE A 146 8.45 2.05 -2.23
CA ILE A 146 9.45 3.11 -1.93
C ILE A 146 9.52 4.19 -3.01
N ASN A 147 8.47 4.35 -3.80
CA ASN A 147 8.31 5.49 -4.68
C ASN A 147 8.17 6.77 -3.85
N ILE A 148 8.67 7.89 -4.37
CA ILE A 148 8.56 9.19 -3.70
C ILE A 148 7.15 9.77 -3.91
N PHE A 149 6.48 10.12 -2.81
CA PHE A 149 5.18 10.77 -2.82
C PHE A 149 5.31 12.24 -3.23
N ARG A 150 5.67 12.49 -4.50
CA ARG A 150 5.97 13.83 -5.03
C ARG A 150 4.76 14.76 -5.12
N ASP A 151 3.55 14.21 -5.14
CA ASP A 151 2.32 14.98 -5.37
C ASP A 151 1.15 14.41 -4.57
N PRO A 152 0.48 15.19 -3.72
CA PRO A 152 -0.60 14.70 -2.86
C PRO A 152 -1.85 14.23 -3.60
N ARG A 153 -1.93 14.45 -4.91
CA ARG A 153 -3.04 13.94 -5.74
C ARG A 153 -2.93 12.44 -6.03
N TRP A 154 -1.76 11.85 -5.91
CA TRP A 154 -1.56 10.43 -6.21
C TRP A 154 -2.24 9.54 -5.17
N GLY A 155 -3.27 8.77 -5.61
CA GLY A 155 -4.08 7.92 -4.73
C GLY A 155 -3.31 6.78 -4.07
N ARG A 156 -2.21 6.30 -4.67
CA ARG A 156 -1.30 5.30 -4.08
C ARG A 156 -0.22 5.91 -3.18
N GLY A 157 -0.22 7.22 -2.98
CA GLY A 157 0.72 7.88 -2.07
C GLY A 157 0.66 7.33 -0.66
N GLN A 158 -0.50 6.87 -0.18
CA GLN A 158 -0.70 6.21 1.10
C GLN A 158 0.19 4.98 1.30
N GLU A 159 0.58 4.30 0.21
CA GLU A 159 1.40 3.09 0.24
C GLU A 159 2.89 3.38 0.46
N THR A 160 3.30 4.64 0.47
CA THR A 160 4.71 5.08 0.50
C THR A 160 5.15 5.61 1.85
N TYR A 161 6.46 5.80 2.00
CA TYR A 161 7.03 6.44 3.19
C TYR A 161 7.20 7.95 3.03
N GLY A 162 6.44 8.59 2.13
CA GLY A 162 6.35 10.03 1.99
C GLY A 162 7.22 10.62 0.88
N GLU A 163 7.49 11.92 1.02
CA GLU A 163 8.08 12.73 -0.05
C GLU A 163 9.61 12.84 0.01
N ASP A 164 10.22 12.41 1.12
CA ASP A 164 11.64 12.57 1.35
C ASP A 164 12.45 11.33 1.00
N PRO A 165 13.49 11.42 0.14
CA PRO A 165 14.28 10.26 -0.26
C PRO A 165 15.15 9.67 0.86
N PHE A 166 15.58 10.48 1.85
CA PHE A 166 16.37 9.98 2.98
C PHE A 166 15.48 9.18 3.94
N LEU A 167 14.32 9.74 4.35
CA LEU A 167 13.35 9.05 5.19
C LEU A 167 12.91 7.72 4.54
N THR A 168 12.51 7.79 3.25
CA THR A 168 12.10 6.60 2.49
C THR A 168 13.21 5.56 2.38
N SER A 169 14.47 5.99 2.21
CA SER A 169 15.63 5.08 2.20
C SER A 169 15.81 4.35 3.53
N ARG A 170 15.75 5.08 4.64
CA ARG A 170 15.98 4.53 5.97
C ARG A 170 14.87 3.55 6.36
N LEU A 171 13.62 3.97 6.22
CA LEU A 171 12.45 3.15 6.53
C LEU A 171 12.33 1.95 5.58
N GLY A 172 12.59 2.15 4.28
CA GLY A 172 12.62 1.06 3.31
C GLY A 172 13.65 -0.03 3.64
N VAL A 173 14.85 0.35 4.10
CA VAL A 173 15.86 -0.59 4.55
C VAL A 173 15.42 -1.35 5.80
N ALA A 174 14.86 -0.66 6.80
CA ALA A 174 14.34 -1.28 8.01
C ALA A 174 13.25 -2.32 7.70
N PHE A 175 12.31 -1.95 6.83
CA PHE A 175 11.22 -2.84 6.41
C PHE A 175 11.74 -4.07 5.65
N ILE A 176 12.64 -3.89 4.67
CA ILE A 176 13.22 -4.98 3.88
C ILE A 176 13.98 -5.95 4.79
N THR A 177 14.81 -5.44 5.70
CA THR A 177 15.62 -6.29 6.59
C THR A 177 14.76 -7.06 7.58
N GLY A 178 13.71 -6.45 8.14
CA GLY A 178 12.72 -7.13 8.99
C GLY A 178 11.96 -8.22 8.24
N LEU A 179 11.49 -7.93 7.00
CA LEU A 179 10.82 -8.94 6.18
C LEU A 179 11.73 -10.14 5.87
N GLN A 180 12.99 -9.92 5.55
CA GLN A 180 13.90 -10.99 5.08
C GLN A 180 14.51 -11.81 6.22
N GLY A 181 14.48 -11.30 7.45
CA GLY A 181 15.11 -11.94 8.60
C GLY A 181 16.64 -11.90 8.55
N SER A 182 17.29 -12.49 9.56
CA SER A 182 18.73 -12.38 9.77
C SER A 182 19.53 -13.67 9.49
N ASP A 183 18.87 -14.77 9.07
CA ASP A 183 19.58 -16.01 8.78
C ASP A 183 20.42 -15.86 7.49
N PRO A 184 21.72 -16.22 7.51
CA PRO A 184 22.60 -16.02 6.37
C PRO A 184 22.28 -16.92 5.17
N ASN A 185 21.64 -18.08 5.38
CA ASN A 185 21.36 -19.06 4.35
C ASN A 185 19.92 -19.02 3.85
N TYR A 186 18.99 -18.67 4.74
CA TYR A 186 17.56 -18.72 4.45
C TYR A 186 16.89 -17.35 4.65
N PHE A 187 16.12 -16.93 3.68
CA PHE A 187 15.20 -15.82 3.85
C PHE A 187 13.97 -16.23 4.68
N LYS A 188 13.53 -15.36 5.58
CA LYS A 188 12.24 -15.51 6.25
C LYS A 188 11.09 -15.27 5.26
N THR A 189 11.14 -14.17 4.52
CA THR A 189 10.40 -13.89 3.29
C THR A 189 11.32 -13.13 2.34
N ILE A 190 10.95 -12.99 1.07
CA ILE A 190 11.70 -12.14 0.13
C ILE A 190 10.94 -10.83 -0.06
N ALA A 191 11.59 -9.72 0.27
CA ALA A 191 11.08 -8.39 0.02
C ALA A 191 11.28 -7.98 -1.45
N THR A 192 10.29 -7.29 -2.02
CA THR A 192 10.30 -6.78 -3.39
C THR A 192 9.98 -5.28 -3.38
N PRO A 193 10.96 -4.40 -3.16
CA PRO A 193 10.73 -2.96 -3.28
C PRO A 193 10.21 -2.60 -4.67
N LYS A 194 9.25 -1.67 -4.71
CA LYS A 194 8.50 -1.29 -5.91
C LYS A 194 8.20 0.21 -5.94
N HIS A 195 7.92 0.80 -7.09
CA HIS A 195 8.01 0.28 -8.48
C HIS A 195 9.21 0.94 -9.16
N PHE A 196 10.14 0.17 -9.67
CA PHE A 196 11.42 0.65 -10.20
C PHE A 196 11.29 0.98 -11.70
N ALA A 197 11.29 2.27 -12.14
CA ALA A 197 11.52 3.45 -11.30
C ALA A 197 10.67 4.63 -11.79
N VAL A 198 10.69 5.71 -10.98
CA VAL A 198 10.04 6.99 -11.31
C VAL A 198 8.54 6.81 -11.59
N HIS A 199 7.83 6.19 -10.63
CA HIS A 199 6.40 5.93 -10.69
C HIS A 199 5.69 6.60 -9.52
N SER A 200 4.79 7.57 -9.78
CA SER A 200 4.00 8.25 -8.75
C SER A 200 2.81 9.01 -9.35
N GLY A 201 1.97 8.30 -10.12
CA GLY A 201 0.75 8.81 -10.78
C GLY A 201 1.02 9.70 -12.00
N PRO A 202 0.00 10.09 -12.75
CA PRO A 202 -1.41 9.76 -12.54
C PRO A 202 -1.77 8.31 -12.85
N GLU A 203 -2.71 7.73 -12.07
CA GLU A 203 -3.17 6.35 -12.26
C GLU A 203 -3.84 6.13 -13.63
N SER A 204 -4.59 7.13 -14.10
CA SER A 204 -5.30 7.06 -15.39
C SER A 204 -4.41 6.88 -16.61
N THR A 205 -3.12 7.19 -16.50
CA THR A 205 -2.16 7.13 -17.62
C THR A 205 -1.01 6.15 -17.40
N ARG A 206 -0.95 5.46 -16.27
CA ARG A 206 0.20 4.67 -15.84
C ARG A 206 0.66 3.61 -16.85
N HIS A 207 -0.27 3.03 -17.64
CA HIS A 207 0.00 2.02 -18.67
C HIS A 207 0.52 2.59 -20.01
N SER A 208 0.58 3.91 -20.16
CA SER A 208 0.94 4.53 -21.43
C SER A 208 1.88 5.73 -21.31
N VAL A 209 1.98 6.32 -20.11
CA VAL A 209 2.79 7.54 -19.90
C VAL A 209 4.27 7.31 -20.18
N ASN A 210 4.89 8.32 -20.81
CA ASN A 210 6.34 8.46 -20.87
C ASN A 210 6.75 9.52 -19.85
N VAL A 211 7.33 9.08 -18.75
CA VAL A 211 7.88 9.97 -17.73
C VAL A 211 9.21 10.53 -18.20
N GLU A 212 9.32 11.85 -18.22
CA GLU A 212 10.58 12.54 -18.47
C GLU A 212 11.16 13.06 -17.16
N ALA A 213 12.29 12.51 -16.76
CA ALA A 213 13.02 12.91 -15.57
C ALA A 213 14.48 13.22 -15.93
N SER A 214 14.98 14.36 -15.42
CA SER A 214 16.38 14.69 -15.57
C SER A 214 17.27 13.70 -14.82
N ARG A 215 18.52 13.55 -15.21
CA ARG A 215 19.48 12.74 -14.45
C ARG A 215 19.63 13.25 -13.03
N HIS A 216 19.62 14.58 -12.84
CA HIS A 216 19.63 15.20 -11.53
C HIS A 216 18.44 14.73 -10.69
N ASP A 217 17.19 14.88 -11.16
CA ASP A 217 16.00 14.48 -10.39
C ASP A 217 15.96 12.98 -10.11
N MET A 218 16.47 12.17 -11.06
CA MET A 218 16.60 10.72 -10.86
C MET A 218 17.51 10.41 -9.67
N GLU A 219 18.74 10.92 -9.67
CA GLU A 219 19.75 10.60 -8.66
C GLU A 219 19.52 11.32 -7.32
N GLU A 220 18.94 12.54 -7.36
CA GLU A 220 18.69 13.33 -6.16
C GLU A 220 17.40 12.92 -5.41
N THR A 221 16.40 12.37 -6.15
CA THR A 221 15.07 12.15 -5.57
C THR A 221 14.52 10.75 -5.78
N TYR A 222 14.49 10.25 -7.03
CA TYR A 222 13.73 9.03 -7.34
C TYR A 222 14.48 7.72 -7.09
N LEU A 223 15.80 7.69 -7.24
CA LEU A 223 16.61 6.47 -7.15
C LEU A 223 17.23 6.19 -5.76
N PRO A 224 17.46 7.17 -4.87
CA PRO A 224 18.18 6.93 -3.60
C PRO A 224 17.56 5.82 -2.74
N ALA A 225 16.22 5.74 -2.63
CA ALA A 225 15.54 4.72 -1.86
C ALA A 225 15.75 3.31 -2.46
N PHE A 226 15.71 3.17 -3.79
CA PHE A 226 15.99 1.90 -4.47
C PHE A 226 17.43 1.48 -4.29
N ARG A 227 18.37 2.43 -4.43
CA ARG A 227 19.78 2.15 -4.16
C ARG A 227 20.00 1.67 -2.72
N ALA A 228 19.39 2.34 -1.74
CA ALA A 228 19.48 1.94 -0.35
C ALA A 228 18.88 0.53 -0.12
N ALA A 229 17.71 0.24 -0.71
CA ALA A 229 17.07 -1.06 -0.64
C ALA A 229 17.98 -2.21 -1.16
N ILE A 230 18.76 -1.96 -2.20
CA ILE A 230 19.68 -2.95 -2.77
C ILE A 230 21.02 -3.00 -2.00
N VAL A 231 21.66 -1.84 -1.81
CA VAL A 231 23.02 -1.80 -1.27
C VAL A 231 23.04 -2.06 0.24
N LYS A 232 22.08 -1.49 0.99
CA LYS A 232 21.98 -1.64 2.45
C LYS A 232 20.97 -2.70 2.85
N GLY A 233 19.76 -2.68 2.27
CA GLY A 233 18.67 -3.61 2.58
C GLY A 233 18.85 -5.01 2.01
N LYS A 234 19.76 -5.19 1.02
CA LYS A 234 20.01 -6.50 0.38
C LYS A 234 18.73 -7.17 -0.10
N ALA A 235 17.79 -6.40 -0.67
CA ALA A 235 16.53 -6.91 -1.18
C ALA A 235 16.73 -8.11 -2.12
N GLY A 236 15.98 -9.18 -1.92
CA GLY A 236 16.08 -10.41 -2.72
C GLY A 236 15.34 -10.32 -4.06
N SER A 237 14.49 -9.31 -4.23
CA SER A 237 13.74 -9.02 -5.45
C SER A 237 13.57 -7.51 -5.65
N ILE A 238 13.15 -7.11 -6.85
CA ILE A 238 12.71 -5.75 -7.17
C ILE A 238 11.64 -5.82 -8.27
N MET A 239 10.65 -4.91 -8.26
CA MET A 239 9.59 -4.86 -9.26
C MET A 239 9.78 -3.67 -10.20
N CYS A 240 9.85 -3.90 -11.52
CA CYS A 240 9.89 -2.83 -12.50
C CYS A 240 8.50 -2.21 -12.72
N ALA A 241 8.48 -0.89 -12.97
CA ALA A 241 7.26 -0.08 -13.05
C ALA A 241 6.52 -0.21 -14.38
N TYR A 242 5.26 0.26 -14.41
CA TYR A 242 4.43 0.31 -15.62
C TYR A 242 4.93 1.30 -16.68
N ASN A 243 5.34 2.50 -16.26
CA ASN A 243 5.61 3.63 -17.14
C ASN A 243 6.85 3.45 -18.00
N ARG A 244 6.93 4.23 -19.10
CA ARG A 244 8.20 4.51 -19.74
C ARG A 244 8.98 5.56 -18.94
N LEU A 245 10.28 5.46 -18.97
CA LEU A 245 11.20 6.45 -18.44
C LEU A 245 12.14 6.92 -19.55
N ASN A 246 12.05 8.21 -19.88
CA ASN A 246 12.87 8.82 -20.93
C ASN A 246 12.80 8.07 -22.28
N GLY A 247 11.60 7.58 -22.64
CA GLY A 247 11.32 6.90 -23.89
C GLY A 247 11.32 5.37 -23.86
N GLU A 248 11.90 4.73 -22.83
CA GLU A 248 11.97 3.27 -22.72
C GLU A 248 11.04 2.73 -21.62
N PRO A 249 10.27 1.66 -21.85
CA PRO A 249 9.48 1.01 -20.81
C PRO A 249 10.39 0.56 -19.66
N ALA A 250 10.04 0.85 -18.40
CA ALA A 250 10.89 0.55 -17.25
C ALA A 250 11.31 -0.92 -17.18
N CYS A 251 10.42 -1.85 -17.54
CA CYS A 251 10.70 -3.29 -17.57
C CYS A 251 11.60 -3.72 -18.77
N ALA A 252 11.78 -2.86 -19.77
CA ALA A 252 12.66 -3.10 -20.92
C ALA A 252 13.88 -2.17 -20.95
N ASN A 253 14.10 -1.40 -19.88
CA ASN A 253 15.14 -0.37 -19.82
C ASN A 253 16.45 -0.96 -19.26
N SER A 254 17.41 -1.21 -20.17
CA SER A 254 18.71 -1.78 -19.80
C SER A 254 19.55 -0.83 -18.95
N ALA A 255 19.41 0.50 -19.09
CA ALA A 255 20.10 1.45 -18.24
C ALA A 255 19.67 1.33 -16.77
N LEU A 256 18.37 1.12 -16.53
CA LEU A 256 17.87 0.86 -15.19
C LEU A 256 18.27 -0.54 -14.66
N LEU A 257 17.94 -1.58 -15.44
CA LEU A 257 17.96 -2.96 -14.92
C LEU A 257 19.35 -3.60 -14.98
N VAL A 258 20.22 -3.17 -15.91
CA VAL A 258 21.58 -3.72 -16.04
C VAL A 258 22.61 -2.75 -15.49
N GLU A 259 22.65 -1.50 -15.99
CA GLU A 259 23.71 -0.58 -15.58
C GLU A 259 23.55 -0.17 -14.12
N HIS A 260 22.49 0.53 -13.73
CA HIS A 260 22.29 0.94 -12.34
C HIS A 260 22.09 -0.25 -11.39
N LEU A 261 21.08 -1.09 -11.66
CA LEU A 261 20.68 -2.11 -10.70
C LEU A 261 21.75 -3.18 -10.49
N ARG A 262 22.26 -3.78 -11.57
CA ARG A 262 23.15 -4.93 -11.46
C ARG A 262 24.64 -4.56 -11.43
N LYS A 263 25.08 -3.60 -12.26
CA LYS A 263 26.52 -3.25 -12.30
C LYS A 263 26.88 -2.28 -11.17
N ASP A 264 26.16 -1.15 -11.04
CA ASP A 264 26.55 -0.11 -10.09
C ASP A 264 26.18 -0.50 -8.66
N TRP A 265 24.97 -1.05 -8.42
CA TRP A 265 24.49 -1.41 -7.09
C TRP A 265 24.73 -2.87 -6.70
N GLY A 266 25.16 -3.72 -7.64
CA GLY A 266 25.54 -5.11 -7.40
C GLY A 266 24.39 -6.05 -7.07
N PHE A 267 23.17 -5.78 -7.58
CA PHE A 267 21.97 -6.59 -7.30
C PHE A 267 22.11 -8.02 -7.79
N GLN A 268 21.87 -8.98 -6.90
CA GLN A 268 21.94 -10.41 -7.19
C GLN A 268 20.59 -11.12 -7.24
N GLY A 269 19.52 -10.46 -6.79
CA GLY A 269 18.17 -11.00 -6.76
C GLY A 269 17.50 -11.06 -8.13
N TYR A 270 16.20 -11.34 -8.15
CA TYR A 270 15.41 -11.37 -9.38
C TYR A 270 14.59 -10.08 -9.56
N VAL A 271 14.31 -9.76 -10.83
CA VAL A 271 13.43 -8.65 -11.23
C VAL A 271 12.09 -9.23 -11.67
N VAL A 272 11.01 -8.80 -11.03
CA VAL A 272 9.63 -9.12 -11.46
C VAL A 272 9.01 -7.91 -12.15
N SER A 273 8.17 -8.15 -13.16
CA SER A 273 7.35 -7.07 -13.75
C SER A 273 6.18 -6.74 -12.83
N ASP A 274 5.72 -5.49 -12.86
CA ASP A 274 4.36 -5.21 -12.40
C ASP A 274 3.32 -5.93 -13.28
N CYS A 275 2.12 -6.15 -12.76
CA CYS A 275 1.14 -7.03 -13.40
C CYS A 275 0.57 -6.41 -14.69
N GLY A 276 0.86 -7.04 -15.83
CA GLY A 276 0.50 -6.51 -17.13
C GLY A 276 1.55 -5.59 -17.77
N ALA A 277 2.59 -5.15 -17.04
CA ALA A 277 3.59 -4.21 -17.56
C ALA A 277 4.35 -4.73 -18.79
N VAL A 278 4.51 -6.04 -18.96
CA VAL A 278 5.09 -6.61 -20.18
C VAL A 278 4.14 -6.47 -21.38
N ALA A 279 2.85 -6.60 -21.16
CA ALA A 279 1.85 -6.32 -22.19
C ALA A 279 1.83 -4.85 -22.59
N ASP A 280 2.06 -3.94 -21.63
CA ASP A 280 2.16 -2.51 -21.91
C ASP A 280 3.29 -2.15 -22.86
N VAL A 281 4.37 -2.91 -22.88
CA VAL A 281 5.50 -2.67 -23.80
C VAL A 281 5.02 -2.60 -25.26
N TYR A 282 4.07 -3.44 -25.67
CA TYR A 282 3.53 -3.42 -27.04
C TYR A 282 2.11 -2.85 -27.15
N LYS A 283 1.24 -3.00 -26.14
CA LYS A 283 -0.14 -2.47 -26.16
C LYS A 283 -0.21 -0.99 -25.77
N GLY A 284 0.25 -0.66 -24.57
CA GLY A 284 0.19 0.70 -24.01
C GLY A 284 1.25 1.62 -24.60
N HIS A 285 2.50 1.19 -24.57
CA HIS A 285 3.64 2.01 -25.02
C HIS A 285 3.92 1.93 -26.50
N LYS A 286 3.46 0.88 -27.20
CA LYS A 286 3.75 0.65 -28.64
C LYS A 286 5.25 0.67 -28.95
N PHE A 287 6.07 0.23 -27.98
CA PHE A 287 7.52 0.22 -28.08
C PHE A 287 8.02 -0.94 -28.95
N THR A 288 7.31 -2.07 -28.93
CA THR A 288 7.59 -3.23 -29.79
C THR A 288 6.36 -3.60 -30.63
N PRO A 289 6.54 -4.32 -31.75
CA PRO A 289 5.42 -4.66 -32.64
C PRO A 289 4.46 -5.72 -32.11
N GLY A 290 4.85 -6.52 -31.12
CA GLY A 290 4.03 -7.61 -30.59
C GLY A 290 4.61 -8.25 -29.33
N ALA A 291 3.92 -9.29 -28.83
CA ALA A 291 4.22 -9.97 -27.59
C ALA A 291 5.61 -10.63 -27.60
N GLU A 292 6.01 -11.27 -28.70
CA GLU A 292 7.30 -11.96 -28.82
C GLU A 292 8.47 -10.98 -28.72
N ALA A 293 8.37 -9.83 -29.41
CA ALA A 293 9.38 -8.79 -29.35
C ALA A 293 9.39 -8.11 -27.98
N ALA A 294 8.22 -7.97 -27.31
CA ALA A 294 8.13 -7.45 -25.95
C ALA A 294 8.81 -8.41 -24.97
N ALA A 295 8.49 -9.71 -25.00
CA ALA A 295 9.14 -10.71 -24.17
C ALA A 295 10.68 -10.69 -24.37
N ALA A 296 11.13 -10.65 -25.62
CA ALA A 296 12.56 -10.57 -25.92
C ALA A 296 13.22 -9.31 -25.33
N SER A 297 12.56 -8.15 -25.43
CA SER A 297 13.10 -6.89 -24.93
C SER A 297 13.28 -6.89 -23.41
N VAL A 298 12.28 -7.37 -22.66
CA VAL A 298 12.30 -7.36 -21.19
C VAL A 298 13.32 -8.35 -20.62
N PHE A 299 13.39 -9.59 -21.15
CA PHE A 299 14.38 -10.56 -20.69
C PHE A 299 15.83 -10.16 -21.03
N LYS A 300 16.06 -9.57 -22.20
CA LYS A 300 17.37 -9.02 -22.57
C LYS A 300 17.77 -7.81 -21.73
N ALA A 301 16.80 -7.00 -21.32
CA ALA A 301 17.02 -5.90 -20.37
C ALA A 301 17.27 -6.35 -18.93
N GLY A 302 17.14 -7.65 -18.61
CA GLY A 302 17.51 -8.20 -17.30
C GLY A 302 16.35 -8.51 -16.35
N MET A 303 15.10 -8.49 -16.83
CA MET A 303 13.93 -8.99 -16.10
C MET A 303 13.97 -10.52 -15.99
N ASP A 304 13.36 -11.09 -14.96
CA ASP A 304 13.43 -12.52 -14.64
C ASP A 304 12.06 -13.19 -14.47
N LEU A 305 11.02 -12.47 -14.03
CA LEU A 305 9.70 -13.00 -13.72
C LEU A 305 8.61 -12.09 -14.29
N ILE A 306 7.63 -12.66 -14.98
CA ILE A 306 6.49 -11.92 -15.51
C ILE A 306 5.29 -12.06 -14.57
N CYS A 307 4.69 -10.93 -14.13
CA CYS A 307 3.32 -10.93 -13.67
C CYS A 307 2.39 -10.75 -14.88
N GLY A 308 1.57 -11.75 -15.18
CA GLY A 308 0.56 -11.68 -16.23
C GLY A 308 -0.58 -10.72 -15.88
N ASP A 309 -1.45 -10.44 -16.87
CA ASP A 309 -2.66 -9.64 -16.63
C ASP A 309 -3.60 -10.40 -15.67
N SER A 310 -3.80 -9.82 -14.50
CA SER A 310 -4.62 -10.40 -13.43
C SER A 310 -6.12 -10.51 -13.79
N ARG A 311 -6.57 -9.78 -14.80
CA ARG A 311 -7.98 -9.70 -15.18
C ARG A 311 -8.43 -10.79 -16.16
N ASN A 312 -7.57 -11.23 -17.07
CA ASN A 312 -7.96 -12.12 -18.17
C ASN A 312 -7.10 -13.38 -18.32
N ASN A 313 -5.84 -13.37 -17.94
CA ASN A 313 -4.97 -14.54 -18.00
C ASN A 313 -3.86 -14.39 -16.94
N MET A 314 -3.99 -15.14 -15.87
CA MET A 314 -3.12 -15.06 -14.70
C MET A 314 -1.73 -15.67 -14.92
N ASN A 315 -1.49 -16.21 -16.10
CA ASN A 315 -0.18 -16.70 -16.49
C ASN A 315 0.56 -15.63 -17.29
N ALA A 316 1.87 -15.58 -17.15
CA ALA A 316 2.73 -14.96 -18.14
C ALA A 316 2.30 -15.47 -19.51
N ASP A 317 2.29 -14.62 -20.55
CA ASP A 317 1.98 -15.09 -21.89
C ASP A 317 3.05 -16.10 -22.35
N PRO A 318 2.87 -17.43 -22.12
CA PRO A 318 3.87 -18.43 -22.51
C PRO A 318 4.05 -18.46 -24.02
N GLN A 319 3.04 -18.00 -24.79
CA GLN A 319 3.09 -17.94 -26.23
C GLN A 319 4.02 -16.82 -26.72
N GLY A 320 4.06 -15.68 -26.04
CA GLY A 320 5.02 -14.62 -26.33
C GLY A 320 6.46 -15.05 -26.11
N ILE A 321 6.77 -15.74 -25.02
CA ILE A 321 8.11 -16.26 -24.72
C ILE A 321 8.47 -17.39 -25.71
N LEU A 322 7.58 -18.35 -25.88
CA LEU A 322 7.80 -19.47 -26.82
C LEU A 322 8.02 -18.96 -28.25
N GLY A 323 7.16 -18.05 -28.70
CA GLY A 323 7.29 -17.43 -30.02
C GLY A 323 8.60 -16.67 -30.19
N ALA A 324 9.06 -15.95 -29.16
CA ALA A 324 10.35 -15.26 -29.17
C ALA A 324 11.53 -16.25 -29.30
N VAL A 325 11.48 -17.40 -28.62
CA VAL A 325 12.50 -18.45 -28.77
C VAL A 325 12.46 -19.07 -30.17
N GLN A 326 11.28 -19.41 -30.67
CA GLN A 326 11.11 -19.99 -32.02
C GLN A 326 11.58 -19.06 -33.13
N GLN A 327 11.41 -17.75 -32.95
CA GLN A 327 11.88 -16.73 -33.89
C GLN A 327 13.37 -16.37 -33.71
N GLY A 328 14.07 -16.95 -32.73
CA GLY A 328 15.45 -16.61 -32.40
C GLY A 328 15.64 -15.24 -31.75
N LEU A 329 14.57 -14.62 -31.27
CA LEU A 329 14.62 -13.35 -30.55
C LEU A 329 15.12 -13.52 -29.11
N LEU A 330 14.87 -14.69 -28.50
CA LEU A 330 15.41 -15.13 -27.21
C LEU A 330 16.18 -16.45 -27.38
N SER A 331 17.23 -16.60 -26.61
CA SER A 331 17.95 -17.87 -26.50
C SER A 331 17.55 -18.62 -25.24
N GLU A 332 17.74 -19.94 -25.21
CA GLU A 332 17.56 -20.74 -23.99
C GLU A 332 18.51 -20.28 -22.87
N ALA A 333 19.68 -19.73 -23.21
CA ALA A 333 20.60 -19.14 -22.25
C ALA A 333 20.01 -17.90 -21.55
N ASP A 334 19.18 -17.12 -22.23
CA ASP A 334 18.48 -15.97 -21.63
C ASP A 334 17.45 -16.46 -20.59
N LEU A 335 16.70 -17.52 -20.91
CA LEU A 335 15.75 -18.14 -19.99
C LEU A 335 16.49 -18.76 -18.79
N ASN A 336 17.56 -19.52 -19.03
CA ASN A 336 18.36 -20.14 -17.98
C ASN A 336 18.93 -19.09 -16.99
N ARG A 337 19.34 -17.92 -17.47
CA ARG A 337 19.81 -16.81 -16.62
C ARG A 337 18.70 -16.29 -15.69
N ALA A 338 17.48 -16.13 -16.18
CA ALA A 338 16.32 -15.70 -15.38
C ALA A 338 15.95 -16.79 -14.36
N LEU A 339 15.77 -18.03 -14.81
CA LEU A 339 15.43 -19.18 -13.97
C LEU A 339 16.43 -19.41 -12.84
N ARG A 340 17.73 -19.21 -13.10
CA ARG A 340 18.76 -19.37 -12.10
C ARG A 340 18.52 -18.47 -10.89
N ARG A 341 18.14 -17.19 -11.08
CA ARG A 341 17.82 -16.26 -10.02
C ARG A 341 16.53 -16.66 -9.28
N LEU A 342 15.53 -17.09 -10.03
CA LEU A 342 14.27 -17.54 -9.45
C LEU A 342 14.44 -18.79 -8.58
N PHE A 343 15.19 -19.79 -9.05
CA PHE A 343 15.41 -21.00 -8.25
C PHE A 343 16.35 -20.74 -7.06
N ILE A 344 17.37 -19.90 -7.18
CA ILE A 344 18.16 -19.47 -6.02
C ILE A 344 17.25 -18.85 -4.94
N ALA A 345 16.30 -18.00 -5.34
CA ALA A 345 15.33 -17.43 -4.40
C ALA A 345 14.47 -18.50 -3.72
N ARG A 346 13.94 -19.48 -4.47
CA ARG A 346 13.16 -20.60 -3.92
C ARG A 346 14.00 -21.51 -3.01
N PHE A 347 15.26 -21.77 -3.34
CA PHE A 347 16.16 -22.52 -2.47
C PHE A 347 16.45 -21.75 -1.17
N ARG A 348 16.69 -20.45 -1.26
CA ARG A 348 16.90 -19.60 -0.08
C ARG A 348 15.64 -19.41 0.78
N LEU A 349 14.44 -19.63 0.25
CA LEU A 349 13.22 -19.73 1.05
C LEU A 349 13.08 -21.07 1.76
N GLY A 350 13.93 -22.07 1.43
CA GLY A 350 13.91 -23.43 2.00
C GLY A 350 12.81 -24.32 1.41
N LEU A 351 12.27 -24.00 0.23
CA LEU A 351 11.12 -24.72 -0.35
C LEU A 351 11.48 -26.15 -0.83
N PHE A 352 12.75 -26.49 -0.94
CA PHE A 352 13.27 -27.78 -1.36
C PHE A 352 14.01 -28.53 -0.26
N ASP A 353 14.11 -27.93 0.93
CA ASP A 353 14.94 -28.45 2.01
C ASP A 353 14.06 -29.12 3.08
N PRO A 354 14.59 -30.13 3.80
CA PRO A 354 13.85 -30.71 4.91
C PRO A 354 13.46 -29.63 5.92
N PRO A 355 12.20 -29.60 6.41
CA PRO A 355 11.74 -28.57 7.34
C PRO A 355 12.63 -28.35 8.56
N ALA A 356 13.25 -29.43 9.08
CA ALA A 356 14.19 -29.36 10.21
C ALA A 356 15.44 -28.52 9.92
N SER A 357 15.80 -28.30 8.64
CA SER A 357 16.95 -27.49 8.23
C SER A 357 16.60 -26.01 8.09
N VAL A 358 15.32 -25.65 8.01
CA VAL A 358 14.86 -24.29 7.76
C VAL A 358 14.45 -23.65 9.10
N PRO A 359 15.13 -22.60 9.58
CA PRO A 359 14.89 -22.01 10.90
C PRO A 359 13.45 -21.57 11.14
N TYR A 360 12.78 -21.12 10.08
CA TYR A 360 11.44 -20.56 10.11
C TYR A 360 10.30 -21.58 9.98
N SER A 361 10.60 -22.86 9.75
CA SER A 361 9.60 -23.92 9.62
C SER A 361 8.89 -24.28 10.93
N LYS A 362 9.42 -23.80 12.07
CA LYS A 362 8.81 -23.97 13.40
C LYS A 362 7.61 -23.02 13.64
N LEU A 363 7.46 -21.98 12.82
CA LEU A 363 6.35 -21.04 12.94
C LEU A 363 5.06 -21.73 12.47
N THR A 364 4.00 -21.54 13.24
CA THR A 364 2.72 -22.22 13.07
C THR A 364 1.57 -21.21 13.03
N LYS A 365 0.35 -21.65 12.76
CA LYS A 365 -0.85 -20.82 12.81
C LYS A 365 -0.99 -20.05 14.15
N ALA A 366 -0.44 -20.57 15.25
CA ALA A 366 -0.49 -19.89 16.55
C ALA A 366 0.35 -18.61 16.59
N ASP A 367 1.29 -18.44 15.65
CA ASP A 367 2.14 -17.25 15.56
C ASP A 367 1.52 -16.17 14.64
N ASN A 368 0.28 -16.34 14.18
CA ASN A 368 -0.46 -15.36 13.37
C ASN A 368 -1.41 -14.57 14.25
N ASP A 369 -1.45 -13.24 14.08
CA ASP A 369 -2.38 -12.30 14.73
C ASP A 369 -2.46 -12.50 16.24
N THR A 370 -1.30 -12.55 16.89
CA THR A 370 -1.20 -12.74 18.34
C THR A 370 -1.53 -11.45 19.08
N GLU A 371 -1.81 -11.57 20.41
CA GLU A 371 -2.00 -10.38 21.26
C GLU A 371 -0.75 -9.48 21.24
N ALA A 372 0.45 -10.05 21.26
CA ALA A 372 1.69 -9.29 21.17
C ALA A 372 1.79 -8.49 19.85
N HIS A 373 1.36 -9.07 18.73
CA HIS A 373 1.32 -8.39 17.44
C HIS A 373 0.31 -7.24 17.43
N ARG A 374 -0.87 -7.42 18.04
CA ARG A 374 -1.87 -6.35 18.18
C ARG A 374 -1.40 -5.22 19.09
N GLN A 375 -0.64 -5.53 20.15
CA GLN A 375 -0.01 -4.51 21.00
C GLN A 375 1.07 -3.72 20.23
N LEU A 376 1.85 -4.39 19.38
CA LEU A 376 2.80 -3.72 18.49
C LEU A 376 2.07 -2.82 17.47
N ALA A 377 0.92 -3.26 16.93
CA ALA A 377 0.09 -2.45 16.06
C ALA A 377 -0.47 -1.21 16.81
N LEU A 378 -0.87 -1.37 18.06
CA LEU A 378 -1.28 -0.24 18.90
C LEU A 378 -0.14 0.75 19.15
N GLN A 379 1.07 0.26 19.44
CA GLN A 379 2.24 1.12 19.61
C GLN A 379 2.52 1.89 18.32
N MET A 380 2.56 1.22 17.17
CA MET A 380 2.78 1.86 15.87
C MET A 380 1.70 2.91 15.60
N ALA A 381 0.42 2.62 15.92
CA ALA A 381 -0.68 3.57 15.77
C ALA A 381 -0.53 4.80 16.68
N ARG A 382 -0.13 4.62 17.94
CA ARG A 382 0.14 5.75 18.85
C ARG A 382 1.25 6.65 18.34
N GLU A 383 2.33 6.07 17.83
CA GLU A 383 3.49 6.81 17.35
C GLU A 383 3.25 7.48 16.00
N SER A 384 2.29 7.00 15.20
CA SER A 384 1.93 7.58 13.90
C SER A 384 1.06 8.84 14.00
N LEU A 385 0.36 9.07 15.12
CA LEU A 385 -0.55 10.20 15.27
C LEU A 385 0.19 11.54 15.26
N VAL A 386 -0.26 12.47 14.41
CA VAL A 386 0.33 13.81 14.29
C VAL A 386 -0.66 14.86 14.80
N LEU A 387 -0.27 15.59 15.84
CA LEU A 387 -1.07 16.71 16.34
C LEU A 387 -0.78 17.95 15.49
N LEU A 388 -1.75 18.35 14.64
CA LEU A 388 -1.59 19.48 13.72
C LEU A 388 -1.95 20.84 14.35
N LYS A 389 -2.95 20.82 15.21
CA LYS A 389 -3.42 22.02 15.90
C LYS A 389 -3.81 21.70 17.33
N ASN A 390 -3.41 22.58 18.28
CA ASN A 390 -3.79 22.45 19.70
C ASN A 390 -3.87 23.84 20.37
N LYS A 391 -4.93 24.59 20.03
CA LYS A 391 -5.10 25.97 20.49
C LYS A 391 -5.36 25.99 22.01
N ASN A 392 -4.58 26.84 22.72
CA ASN A 392 -4.69 26.99 24.19
C ASN A 392 -4.53 25.69 24.97
N ASN A 393 -3.77 24.71 24.46
CA ASN A 393 -3.62 23.39 25.06
C ASN A 393 -4.98 22.73 25.35
N PHE A 394 -5.88 22.75 24.35
CA PHE A 394 -7.21 22.16 24.46
C PHE A 394 -7.12 20.64 24.69
N LEU A 395 -6.20 19.99 23.99
CA LEU A 395 -5.81 18.60 24.25
C LEU A 395 -4.53 18.55 25.11
N PRO A 396 -4.37 17.51 25.96
CA PRO A 396 -5.34 16.47 26.23
C PRO A 396 -6.56 16.97 26.98
N LEU A 397 -7.69 16.26 26.86
CA LEU A 397 -8.90 16.58 27.61
C LEU A 397 -8.63 16.50 29.11
N LYS A 398 -8.89 17.59 29.83
CA LYS A 398 -8.63 17.67 31.29
C LYS A 398 -9.54 16.78 32.11
N HIS A 399 -10.75 16.55 31.63
CA HIS A 399 -11.78 15.71 32.21
C HIS A 399 -12.58 15.05 31.10
N ALA A 400 -13.14 13.88 31.38
CA ALA A 400 -14.10 13.24 30.47
C ALA A 400 -15.33 14.17 30.34
N PRO A 401 -15.72 14.58 29.11
CA PRO A 401 -16.96 15.35 28.90
C PRO A 401 -18.17 14.51 29.31
N ALA A 402 -19.23 15.17 29.89
CA ALA A 402 -20.44 14.44 30.24
C ALA A 402 -21.19 13.91 29.00
N SER A 403 -21.07 14.63 27.86
CA SER A 403 -21.68 14.20 26.60
C SER A 403 -20.72 14.47 25.41
N ILE A 404 -20.62 13.48 24.49
CA ILE A 404 -19.79 13.54 23.30
C ILE A 404 -20.66 13.20 22.08
N ALA A 405 -20.66 14.07 21.08
CA ALA A 405 -21.17 13.73 19.74
C ALA A 405 -20.00 13.30 18.86
N VAL A 406 -20.01 12.07 18.37
CA VAL A 406 -19.06 11.56 17.37
C VAL A 406 -19.74 11.64 16.00
N ILE A 407 -19.18 12.44 15.09
CA ILE A 407 -19.80 12.74 13.80
C ILE A 407 -18.80 12.53 12.68
N GLY A 408 -19.21 11.95 11.58
CA GLY A 408 -18.41 11.81 10.36
C GLY A 408 -18.42 10.39 9.79
N PRO A 409 -18.11 10.27 8.48
CA PRO A 409 -18.21 9.01 7.76
C PRO A 409 -17.19 7.96 8.21
N ASP A 410 -16.05 8.40 8.76
CA ASP A 410 -14.93 7.51 9.10
C ASP A 410 -14.93 7.10 10.57
N ALA A 411 -15.90 7.60 11.38
CA ALA A 411 -15.91 7.33 12.81
C ALA A 411 -16.09 5.84 13.15
N ASP A 412 -16.89 5.12 12.39
CA ASP A 412 -17.18 3.68 12.59
C ASP A 412 -16.85 2.86 11.33
N SER A 413 -15.86 3.29 10.55
CA SER A 413 -15.44 2.67 9.30
C SER A 413 -14.27 1.72 9.52
N LEU A 414 -14.40 0.47 9.07
CA LEU A 414 -13.27 -0.48 9.00
C LEU A 414 -12.30 -0.11 7.86
N ASP A 415 -12.84 0.33 6.72
CA ASP A 415 -12.00 0.74 5.58
C ASP A 415 -11.02 1.86 5.96
N ALA A 416 -11.49 2.84 6.76
CA ALA A 416 -10.65 3.93 7.26
C ALA A 416 -9.54 3.46 8.22
N LEU A 417 -9.69 2.28 8.84
CA LEU A 417 -8.61 1.66 9.63
C LEU A 417 -7.59 0.96 8.72
N GLU A 418 -8.08 0.28 7.69
CA GLU A 418 -7.29 -0.71 6.96
C GLU A 418 -6.40 -0.08 5.89
N GLY A 419 -6.90 0.91 5.13
CA GLY A 419 -6.14 1.43 4.00
C GLY A 419 -6.00 0.41 2.85
N ASN A 420 -5.11 0.67 1.91
CA ASN A 420 -4.88 -0.17 0.73
C ASN A 420 -4.02 -1.39 1.07
N TYR A 421 -4.23 -2.53 0.41
CA TYR A 421 -3.42 -3.75 0.59
C TYR A 421 -3.42 -4.30 2.02
N SER A 422 -4.59 -4.34 2.67
CA SER A 422 -4.75 -4.85 4.05
C SER A 422 -5.06 -6.34 4.11
N GLY A 423 -4.80 -6.95 5.26
CA GLY A 423 -5.46 -8.14 5.76
C GLY A 423 -6.78 -7.79 6.44
N THR A 424 -7.43 -8.77 7.06
CA THR A 424 -8.61 -8.57 7.89
C THR A 424 -8.19 -8.61 9.36
N PRO A 425 -8.34 -7.54 10.15
CA PRO A 425 -8.04 -7.58 11.57
C PRO A 425 -9.06 -8.44 12.32
N SER A 426 -8.62 -9.28 13.24
CA SER A 426 -9.53 -10.16 13.98
C SER A 426 -10.35 -9.43 15.06
N THR A 427 -9.79 -8.35 15.59
CA THR A 427 -10.38 -7.53 16.66
C THR A 427 -10.19 -6.04 16.38
N PRO A 428 -10.82 -5.51 15.32
CA PRO A 428 -10.65 -4.10 14.97
C PRO A 428 -11.32 -3.20 16.01
N VAL A 429 -10.68 -2.07 16.27
CA VAL A 429 -11.23 -1.00 17.13
C VAL A 429 -11.38 0.25 16.28
N THR A 430 -12.62 0.55 15.85
CA THR A 430 -12.95 1.80 15.16
C THR A 430 -12.76 3.00 16.08
N ILE A 431 -12.64 4.21 15.52
CA ILE A 431 -12.49 5.42 16.33
C ILE A 431 -13.67 5.60 17.28
N LEU A 432 -14.89 5.34 16.82
CA LEU A 432 -16.09 5.34 17.67
C LEU A 432 -15.99 4.33 18.81
N THR A 433 -15.58 3.11 18.51
CA THR A 433 -15.39 2.06 19.51
C THR A 433 -14.31 2.44 20.53
N GLY A 434 -13.19 2.96 20.06
CA GLY A 434 -12.12 3.46 20.94
C GLY A 434 -12.59 4.56 21.89
N ILE A 435 -13.35 5.55 21.38
CA ILE A 435 -13.94 6.62 22.20
C ILE A 435 -14.91 6.04 23.23
N ARG A 436 -15.80 5.12 22.86
CA ARG A 436 -16.72 4.46 23.80
C ARG A 436 -15.98 3.71 24.90
N ASN A 437 -14.95 3.00 24.55
CA ASN A 437 -14.15 2.23 25.51
C ASN A 437 -13.39 3.14 26.48
N ARG A 438 -12.86 4.28 25.98
CA ARG A 438 -12.03 5.17 26.79
C ARG A 438 -12.84 6.14 27.67
N PHE A 439 -14.06 6.48 27.26
CA PHE A 439 -14.94 7.40 27.96
C PHE A 439 -16.28 6.72 28.34
N PRO A 440 -16.27 5.64 29.14
CA PRO A 440 -17.47 4.83 29.42
C PRO A 440 -18.55 5.57 30.21
N GLU A 441 -18.19 6.64 30.95
CA GLU A 441 -19.13 7.44 31.73
C GLU A 441 -19.76 8.58 30.89
N SER A 442 -19.25 8.85 29.69
CA SER A 442 -19.79 9.88 28.82
C SER A 442 -21.01 9.37 28.06
N LYS A 443 -22.03 10.21 27.90
CA LYS A 443 -23.13 9.94 26.99
C LYS A 443 -22.62 10.15 25.55
N ILE A 444 -22.38 9.09 24.80
CA ILE A 444 -21.86 9.15 23.42
C ILE A 444 -23.00 8.93 22.44
N VAL A 445 -23.19 9.91 21.54
CA VAL A 445 -24.11 9.86 20.41
C VAL A 445 -23.30 9.82 19.13
N PHE A 446 -23.56 8.85 18.26
CA PHE A 446 -22.95 8.76 16.93
C PHE A 446 -23.97 9.07 15.86
N VAL A 447 -23.58 9.90 14.92
CA VAL A 447 -24.32 10.18 13.68
C VAL A 447 -23.30 10.31 12.55
N GLN A 448 -23.48 9.58 11.47
CA GLN A 448 -22.58 9.71 10.32
C GLN A 448 -22.65 11.12 9.71
N GLY A 449 -23.85 11.67 9.54
CA GLY A 449 -24.12 13.05 9.10
C GLY A 449 -23.92 13.30 7.61
N THR A 450 -22.90 12.71 7.01
CA THR A 450 -22.58 12.78 5.59
C THR A 450 -21.85 11.50 5.14
N GLY A 451 -21.84 11.23 3.84
CA GLY A 451 -20.95 10.23 3.25
C GLY A 451 -19.58 10.80 2.93
N LEU A 452 -18.71 9.99 2.37
CA LEU A 452 -17.35 10.42 1.98
C LEU A 452 -17.37 11.56 0.95
N VAL A 453 -18.15 11.40 -0.12
CA VAL A 453 -18.24 12.34 -1.25
C VAL A 453 -19.68 12.73 -1.62
N GLY A 454 -20.66 12.42 -0.78
CA GLY A 454 -22.08 12.66 -1.01
C GLY A 454 -22.89 12.45 0.26
N PRO A 455 -24.23 12.30 0.16
CA PRO A 455 -25.07 12.02 1.32
C PRO A 455 -24.68 10.73 2.03
N ALA A 456 -24.91 10.66 3.34
CA ALA A 456 -24.78 9.41 4.08
C ALA A 456 -25.72 8.35 3.53
N THR A 457 -25.22 7.13 3.36
CA THR A 457 -26.03 5.97 2.96
C THR A 457 -25.92 4.88 3.99
N LYS A 458 -26.98 4.09 4.16
CA LYS A 458 -27.02 2.92 5.02
C LYS A 458 -27.68 1.76 4.32
N SER A 459 -27.45 0.56 4.80
CA SER A 459 -28.14 -0.62 4.29
C SER A 459 -29.65 -0.47 4.46
N VAL A 460 -30.41 -0.89 3.43
CA VAL A 460 -31.88 -0.91 3.51
C VAL A 460 -32.29 -1.95 4.55
N PRO A 461 -33.00 -1.54 5.62
CA PRO A 461 -33.33 -2.43 6.72
C PRO A 461 -34.43 -3.45 6.35
N PRO A 462 -34.51 -4.59 7.06
CA PRO A 462 -35.50 -5.64 6.79
C PRO A 462 -36.95 -5.14 6.73
N GLU A 463 -37.30 -4.18 7.57
CA GLU A 463 -38.65 -3.61 7.67
C GLU A 463 -39.12 -2.90 6.41
N ALA A 464 -38.18 -2.48 5.56
CA ALA A 464 -38.45 -1.85 4.27
C ALA A 464 -38.44 -2.84 3.10
N LEU A 465 -38.18 -4.12 3.34
CA LEU A 465 -38.11 -5.18 2.32
C LEU A 465 -39.16 -6.23 2.61
N CYS A 466 -39.87 -6.68 1.56
CA CYS A 466 -40.88 -7.73 1.68
C CYS A 466 -40.78 -8.71 0.51
N THR A 467 -41.15 -9.99 0.76
CA THR A 467 -41.09 -11.04 -0.27
C THR A 467 -42.14 -10.86 -1.36
N ASP A 468 -43.22 -10.10 -1.07
CA ASP A 468 -44.26 -9.75 -2.01
C ASP A 468 -45.02 -8.45 -1.58
N PRO A 469 -45.91 -7.87 -2.42
CA PRO A 469 -46.60 -6.63 -2.11
C PRO A 469 -47.57 -6.68 -0.92
N SER A 470 -47.92 -7.87 -0.43
CA SER A 470 -48.79 -8.00 0.75
C SER A 470 -47.99 -7.75 2.06
N CYS A 471 -46.68 -7.84 2.00
CA CYS A 471 -45.76 -7.59 3.09
C CYS A 471 -46.01 -8.46 4.35
N ASN A 472 -46.51 -9.70 4.15
CA ASN A 472 -46.69 -10.65 5.22
C ASN A 472 -45.40 -11.26 5.72
N GLU A 473 -44.34 -11.21 4.92
CA GLU A 473 -42.99 -11.69 5.22
C GLU A 473 -41.97 -10.65 4.79
N HIS A 474 -41.13 -10.21 5.74
CA HIS A 474 -40.04 -9.29 5.49
C HIS A 474 -38.82 -9.96 4.88
N GLY A 475 -38.08 -9.21 4.06
CA GLY A 475 -36.90 -9.66 3.34
C GLY A 475 -37.14 -9.86 1.85
N LEU A 476 -36.16 -10.42 1.17
CA LEU A 476 -36.21 -10.70 -0.28
C LEU A 476 -36.01 -12.20 -0.53
N LYS A 477 -36.70 -12.76 -1.51
CA LYS A 477 -36.43 -14.12 -2.00
C LYS A 477 -35.09 -14.12 -2.71
N ALA A 478 -34.18 -14.97 -2.30
CA ALA A 478 -32.81 -15.08 -2.80
C ALA A 478 -32.58 -16.46 -3.45
N ASP A 479 -32.26 -16.45 -4.72
CA ASP A 479 -31.85 -17.63 -5.49
C ASP A 479 -30.34 -17.56 -5.76
N TYR A 480 -29.59 -18.57 -5.31
CA TYR A 480 -28.15 -18.67 -5.41
C TYR A 480 -27.75 -19.72 -6.46
N PHE A 481 -26.85 -19.35 -7.38
CA PHE A 481 -26.41 -20.18 -8.50
C PHE A 481 -24.91 -20.48 -8.40
N SER A 482 -24.49 -21.70 -8.75
CA SER A 482 -23.08 -22.13 -8.79
C SER A 482 -22.35 -21.70 -10.08
N ASN A 483 -22.75 -20.59 -10.68
CA ASN A 483 -22.13 -19.94 -11.85
C ASN A 483 -22.28 -18.43 -11.75
N MET A 484 -21.58 -17.66 -12.58
CA MET A 484 -21.59 -16.18 -12.57
C MET A 484 -22.66 -15.58 -13.52
N THR A 485 -23.49 -16.41 -14.16
CA THR A 485 -24.41 -15.98 -15.23
C THR A 485 -25.88 -16.09 -14.87
N LEU A 486 -26.22 -16.51 -13.63
CA LEU A 486 -27.61 -16.73 -13.16
C LEU A 486 -28.35 -17.80 -13.98
N GLU A 487 -27.63 -18.73 -14.61
CA GLU A 487 -28.20 -19.75 -15.49
C GLU A 487 -28.51 -21.06 -14.75
N GLY A 488 -29.54 -21.79 -15.24
CA GLY A 488 -29.96 -23.06 -14.70
C GLY A 488 -30.82 -22.95 -13.46
N SER A 489 -30.89 -24.03 -12.67
CA SER A 489 -31.66 -24.05 -11.42
C SER A 489 -30.77 -23.55 -10.27
N PRO A 490 -31.31 -22.76 -9.33
CA PRO A 490 -30.56 -22.36 -8.14
C PRO A 490 -30.19 -23.61 -7.31
N VAL A 491 -28.97 -23.55 -6.74
CA VAL A 491 -28.49 -24.61 -5.83
C VAL A 491 -28.97 -24.38 -4.39
N MET A 492 -29.43 -23.18 -4.10
CA MET A 492 -30.01 -22.79 -2.81
C MET A 492 -31.00 -21.66 -3.03
N SER A 493 -32.16 -21.76 -2.36
CA SER A 493 -33.15 -20.66 -2.30
C SER A 493 -33.54 -20.46 -0.84
N ARG A 494 -33.64 -19.18 -0.42
CA ARG A 494 -34.03 -18.78 0.93
C ARG A 494 -34.62 -17.37 0.92
N VAL A 495 -35.10 -16.91 2.06
CA VAL A 495 -35.40 -15.47 2.27
C VAL A 495 -34.23 -14.86 3.02
N ASP A 496 -33.64 -13.83 2.43
CA ASP A 496 -32.64 -12.99 3.10
C ASP A 496 -33.36 -11.76 3.69
N ALA A 497 -33.19 -11.56 4.99
CA ALA A 497 -33.87 -10.47 5.70
C ALA A 497 -33.50 -9.09 5.15
N ALA A 498 -32.26 -8.90 4.75
CA ALA A 498 -31.74 -7.72 4.07
C ALA A 498 -30.64 -8.16 3.08
N VAL A 499 -30.30 -7.29 2.15
CA VAL A 499 -29.09 -7.47 1.33
C VAL A 499 -28.01 -6.59 1.95
N ASP A 500 -27.29 -7.16 2.91
CA ASP A 500 -26.19 -6.54 3.65
C ASP A 500 -25.17 -7.61 4.02
N PHE A 501 -24.36 -8.01 3.04
CA PHE A 501 -23.45 -9.13 3.15
C PHE A 501 -22.02 -8.71 2.95
N SER A 502 -21.16 -9.25 3.82
CA SER A 502 -19.72 -9.31 3.64
C SER A 502 -19.28 -10.76 3.97
N TRP A 503 -19.19 -11.61 2.94
CA TRP A 503 -18.90 -13.03 3.13
C TRP A 503 -17.40 -13.33 3.26
N GLY A 504 -16.54 -12.33 3.02
CA GLY A 504 -15.09 -12.50 3.04
C GLY A 504 -14.60 -13.56 2.03
N ASP A 505 -13.47 -14.17 2.34
CA ASP A 505 -12.87 -15.23 1.49
C ASP A 505 -13.61 -16.56 1.51
N SER A 506 -14.59 -16.74 2.41
CA SER A 506 -15.31 -18.03 2.59
C SER A 506 -16.48 -18.21 1.64
N GLY A 507 -16.90 -17.15 0.95
CA GLY A 507 -18.12 -17.16 0.14
C GLY A 507 -19.40 -17.37 0.95
N VAL A 508 -20.52 -17.61 0.27
CA VAL A 508 -21.85 -17.78 0.89
C VAL A 508 -21.93 -19.07 1.71
N SER A 509 -21.28 -20.11 1.27
CA SER A 509 -21.26 -21.45 1.92
C SER A 509 -20.10 -22.29 1.38
N PRO A 510 -19.77 -23.43 2.00
CA PRO A 510 -18.77 -24.36 1.46
C PRO A 510 -19.07 -24.85 0.04
N GLN A 511 -20.33 -24.83 -0.40
CA GLN A 511 -20.75 -25.18 -1.75
C GLN A 511 -20.63 -24.00 -2.75
N LEU A 512 -20.57 -22.77 -2.23
CA LEU A 512 -20.48 -21.53 -2.98
C LEU A 512 -19.33 -20.66 -2.45
N PRO A 513 -18.08 -21.15 -2.51
CA PRO A 513 -16.92 -20.39 -2.02
C PRO A 513 -16.54 -19.23 -2.97
N ASN A 514 -16.73 -19.42 -4.26
CA ASN A 514 -16.42 -18.45 -5.33
C ASN A 514 -17.20 -18.78 -6.61
N LYS A 515 -17.18 -17.89 -7.61
CA LYS A 515 -17.79 -18.05 -8.95
C LYS A 515 -19.25 -18.39 -8.87
N TYR A 516 -19.98 -17.64 -8.07
CA TYR A 516 -21.42 -17.77 -7.88
C TYR A 516 -22.16 -16.49 -8.28
N SER A 517 -23.48 -16.59 -8.39
CA SER A 517 -24.35 -15.43 -8.55
C SER A 517 -25.60 -15.56 -7.69
N VAL A 518 -26.23 -14.44 -7.43
CA VAL A 518 -27.45 -14.36 -6.61
C VAL A 518 -28.46 -13.46 -7.28
N ARG A 519 -29.73 -13.87 -7.27
CA ARG A 519 -30.87 -13.01 -7.64
C ARG A 519 -31.76 -12.85 -6.42
N TRP A 520 -31.93 -11.61 -5.95
CA TRP A 520 -32.92 -11.25 -4.95
C TRP A 520 -34.15 -10.65 -5.63
N THR A 521 -35.33 -11.08 -5.19
CA THR A 521 -36.62 -10.60 -5.73
C THR A 521 -37.58 -10.31 -4.60
N GLY A 522 -38.37 -9.25 -4.75
CA GLY A 522 -39.40 -8.85 -3.77
C GLY A 522 -39.85 -7.42 -4.01
N VAL A 523 -40.12 -6.69 -2.94
CA VAL A 523 -40.56 -5.29 -3.02
C VAL A 523 -39.85 -4.43 -1.98
N LEU A 524 -39.63 -3.18 -2.33
CA LEU A 524 -39.16 -2.10 -1.43
C LEU A 524 -40.36 -1.28 -1.00
N VAL A 525 -40.55 -1.05 0.31
CA VAL A 525 -41.62 -0.24 0.90
C VAL A 525 -41.01 0.92 1.69
N PRO A 526 -41.00 2.15 1.12
CA PRO A 526 -40.39 3.30 1.80
C PRO A 526 -41.17 3.71 3.04
N PRO A 527 -40.49 4.06 4.17
CA PRO A 527 -41.16 4.50 5.41
C PRO A 527 -41.73 5.92 5.34
N GLU A 528 -41.27 6.73 4.40
CA GLU A 528 -41.72 8.12 4.19
C GLU A 528 -41.66 8.50 2.71
N SER A 529 -42.38 9.58 2.33
CA SER A 529 -42.36 10.10 0.94
C SER A 529 -41.26 11.15 0.82
N GLY A 530 -40.47 11.10 -0.27
CA GLY A 530 -39.47 12.11 -0.54
C GLY A 530 -38.42 11.67 -1.55
N ASP A 531 -37.36 12.45 -1.62
CA ASP A 531 -36.22 12.18 -2.49
C ASP A 531 -35.22 11.29 -1.78
N TYR A 532 -35.04 10.09 -2.29
CA TYR A 532 -34.10 9.08 -1.81
C TYR A 532 -32.88 9.04 -2.72
N LEU A 533 -31.73 8.71 -2.17
CA LEU A 533 -30.63 8.11 -2.90
C LEU A 533 -30.75 6.58 -2.70
N LEU A 534 -30.94 5.80 -3.75
CA LEU A 534 -31.04 4.34 -3.70
C LEU A 534 -29.95 3.74 -4.59
N GLY A 535 -29.28 2.71 -4.12
CA GLY A 535 -28.16 2.14 -4.85
C GLY A 535 -27.68 0.79 -4.33
N PHE A 536 -26.52 0.38 -4.80
CA PHE A 536 -25.91 -0.88 -4.45
C PHE A 536 -24.39 -0.73 -4.33
N THR A 537 -23.83 -1.40 -3.34
CA THR A 537 -22.40 -1.63 -3.19
C THR A 537 -22.11 -3.10 -3.42
N GLY A 538 -21.21 -3.43 -4.34
CA GLY A 538 -20.86 -4.82 -4.62
C GLY A 538 -19.43 -4.99 -5.08
N GLU A 539 -18.80 -6.06 -4.68
CA GLU A 539 -17.54 -6.52 -5.25
C GLU A 539 -17.85 -7.51 -6.36
N ASP A 540 -17.27 -7.28 -7.55
CA ASP A 540 -17.67 -7.80 -8.85
C ASP A 540 -19.05 -7.27 -9.33
N GLY A 541 -19.73 -7.98 -10.21
CA GLY A 541 -20.83 -7.41 -10.96
C GLY A 541 -22.17 -7.38 -10.25
N PHE A 542 -22.88 -6.27 -10.41
CA PHE A 542 -24.23 -6.12 -9.90
C PHE A 542 -25.13 -5.30 -10.83
N ARG A 543 -26.44 -5.49 -10.71
CA ARG A 543 -27.47 -4.65 -11.32
C ARG A 543 -28.74 -4.67 -10.48
N VAL A 544 -29.39 -3.52 -10.40
CA VAL A 544 -30.61 -3.31 -9.62
C VAL A 544 -31.68 -2.73 -10.54
N SER A 545 -32.90 -3.28 -10.47
CA SER A 545 -34.09 -2.77 -11.17
C SER A 545 -35.19 -2.46 -10.17
N LEU A 546 -35.89 -1.36 -10.38
CA LEU A 546 -37.03 -0.94 -9.58
C LEU A 546 -38.25 -0.72 -10.50
N ASP A 547 -39.39 -1.34 -10.20
CA ASP A 547 -40.60 -1.36 -11.02
C ASP A 547 -40.30 -1.76 -12.49
N GLY A 548 -39.36 -2.69 -12.70
CA GLY A 548 -38.95 -3.17 -14.01
C GLY A 548 -37.99 -2.24 -14.78
N ALA A 549 -37.70 -1.05 -14.25
CA ALA A 549 -36.75 -0.12 -14.86
C ALA A 549 -35.35 -0.28 -14.24
N PRO A 550 -34.28 -0.24 -15.06
CA PRO A 550 -32.90 -0.25 -14.53
C PRO A 550 -32.64 0.96 -13.62
N LEU A 551 -32.14 0.72 -12.42
CA LEU A 551 -31.74 1.75 -11.48
C LEU A 551 -30.22 2.02 -11.57
N VAL A 552 -29.43 1.02 -11.28
CA VAL A 552 -27.96 1.03 -11.35
C VAL A 552 -27.45 -0.29 -11.91
N GLU A 553 -26.34 -0.25 -12.64
CA GLU A 553 -25.70 -1.43 -13.22
C GLU A 553 -24.19 -1.24 -13.33
N ASP A 554 -23.43 -2.19 -12.82
CA ASP A 554 -22.03 -2.46 -13.14
C ASP A 554 -21.83 -3.98 -13.25
N TRP A 555 -22.05 -4.54 -14.43
CA TRP A 555 -21.92 -5.99 -14.67
C TRP A 555 -20.51 -6.32 -15.16
N THR A 556 -19.48 -5.91 -14.37
CA THR A 556 -18.06 -6.09 -14.70
C THR A 556 -17.29 -6.62 -13.51
N LEU A 557 -16.11 -7.20 -13.78
CA LEU A 557 -15.16 -7.55 -12.73
C LEU A 557 -14.49 -6.29 -12.21
N HIS A 558 -14.51 -6.07 -10.92
CA HIS A 558 -13.83 -4.94 -10.29
C HIS A 558 -13.48 -5.20 -8.82
N ARG A 559 -12.45 -4.52 -8.36
CA ARG A 559 -12.00 -4.44 -6.98
C ARG A 559 -11.33 -3.09 -6.73
N PRO A 560 -11.53 -2.48 -5.60
CA PRO A 560 -12.45 -2.84 -4.51
C PRO A 560 -13.92 -2.82 -4.94
N ALA A 561 -14.83 -3.12 -4.00
CA ALA A 561 -16.26 -3.00 -4.23
C ALA A 561 -16.62 -1.62 -4.78
N ASN A 562 -17.45 -1.59 -5.83
CA ASN A 562 -17.96 -0.35 -6.42
C ASN A 562 -19.31 0.00 -5.81
N THR A 563 -19.58 1.30 -5.68
CA THR A 563 -20.87 1.82 -5.20
C THR A 563 -21.50 2.69 -6.27
N LEU A 564 -22.65 2.29 -6.74
CA LEU A 564 -23.48 3.09 -7.63
C LEU A 564 -24.82 3.41 -6.97
N SER A 565 -25.29 4.65 -7.14
CA SER A 565 -26.57 5.09 -6.59
C SER A 565 -27.24 6.10 -7.53
N LYS A 566 -28.55 6.23 -7.38
CA LYS A 566 -29.38 7.16 -8.17
C LYS A 566 -30.39 7.85 -7.28
N GLN A 567 -30.54 9.15 -7.47
CA GLN A 567 -31.58 9.92 -6.81
C GLN A 567 -32.95 9.65 -7.47
N LEU A 568 -33.96 9.37 -6.64
CA LEU A 568 -35.33 9.13 -7.11
C LEU A 568 -36.33 9.49 -6.01
N ARG A 569 -37.56 9.82 -6.44
CA ARG A 569 -38.65 10.12 -5.52
C ARG A 569 -39.47 8.86 -5.25
N LEU A 570 -39.61 8.52 -3.97
CA LEU A 570 -40.43 7.39 -3.51
C LEU A 570 -41.59 7.87 -2.65
N GLU A 571 -42.65 7.08 -2.60
CA GLU A 571 -43.88 7.37 -1.87
C GLU A 571 -44.00 6.41 -0.67
N LYS A 572 -44.36 6.96 0.50
CA LYS A 572 -44.54 6.20 1.73
C LYS A 572 -45.52 5.05 1.56
N GLY A 573 -45.15 3.85 1.94
CA GLY A 573 -45.99 2.66 1.96
C GLY A 573 -46.36 2.09 0.57
N ARG A 574 -45.88 2.69 -0.53
CA ARG A 574 -46.02 2.10 -1.86
C ARG A 574 -45.00 0.96 -2.01
N ALA A 575 -45.45 -0.19 -2.45
CA ALA A 575 -44.59 -1.32 -2.78
C ALA A 575 -44.01 -1.14 -4.20
N TYR A 576 -42.68 -1.06 -4.27
CA TYR A 576 -41.93 -0.98 -5.53
C TYR A 576 -41.33 -2.35 -5.83
N SER A 577 -41.59 -2.93 -6.99
CA SER A 577 -40.96 -4.21 -7.38
C SER A 577 -39.47 -4.05 -7.48
N LEU A 578 -38.73 -4.90 -6.75
CA LEU A 578 -37.26 -4.83 -6.63
C LEU A 578 -36.64 -6.13 -7.13
N VAL A 579 -35.68 -6.02 -8.05
CA VAL A 579 -34.85 -7.12 -8.49
C VAL A 579 -33.39 -6.70 -8.37
N ILE A 580 -32.61 -7.50 -7.68
CA ILE A 580 -31.16 -7.31 -7.55
C ILE A 580 -30.48 -8.57 -8.08
N GLU A 581 -29.52 -8.39 -8.95
CA GLU A 581 -28.66 -9.47 -9.46
C GLU A 581 -27.21 -9.12 -9.17
N TYR A 582 -26.45 -10.13 -8.74
CA TYR A 582 -25.08 -10.01 -8.32
C TYR A 582 -24.29 -11.23 -8.75
N PHE A 583 -23.04 -11.08 -9.13
CA PHE A 583 -22.10 -12.18 -9.25
C PHE A 583 -20.78 -11.89 -8.57
N GLN A 584 -20.16 -12.94 -8.09
CA GLN A 584 -18.84 -12.92 -7.46
C GLN A 584 -17.93 -13.89 -8.20
N ASN A 585 -16.68 -13.43 -8.47
CA ASN A 585 -15.68 -14.26 -9.15
C ASN A 585 -14.82 -15.03 -8.15
N ILE A 586 -13.95 -14.35 -7.43
CA ILE A 586 -13.03 -14.96 -6.47
C ILE A 586 -12.75 -14.03 -5.28
N ARG A 587 -12.51 -14.60 -4.10
CA ARG A 587 -12.08 -13.93 -2.86
C ARG A 587 -13.20 -13.19 -2.11
N ILE A 588 -12.82 -12.03 -1.48
CA ILE A 588 -13.72 -11.20 -0.67
C ILE A 588 -14.96 -10.87 -1.49
N SER A 589 -16.11 -11.05 -0.90
CA SER A 589 -17.38 -10.76 -1.53
C SER A 589 -18.23 -9.86 -0.66
N GLU A 590 -18.70 -8.78 -1.26
CA GLU A 590 -19.57 -7.78 -0.62
C GLU A 590 -20.78 -7.51 -1.50
N ALA A 591 -21.98 -7.49 -0.90
CA ALA A 591 -23.22 -7.18 -1.57
C ALA A 591 -24.15 -6.43 -0.61
N ARG A 592 -24.41 -5.12 -0.87
CA ARG A 592 -25.25 -4.28 -0.01
C ARG A 592 -26.22 -3.44 -0.83
N LEU A 593 -27.50 -3.56 -0.51
CA LEU A 593 -28.53 -2.62 -0.98
C LEU A 593 -28.52 -1.40 -0.05
N ILE A 594 -28.22 -0.22 -0.57
CA ILE A 594 -28.05 1.00 0.21
C ILE A 594 -29.04 2.09 -0.16
N TRP A 595 -29.41 2.92 0.79
CA TRP A 595 -30.17 4.13 0.59
C TRP A 595 -29.76 5.29 1.48
N SER A 596 -30.13 6.52 1.07
CA SER A 596 -30.24 7.69 1.93
C SER A 596 -31.69 8.11 2.02
N LEU A 597 -32.20 8.33 3.22
CA LEU A 597 -33.57 8.80 3.45
C LEU A 597 -33.75 10.26 3.02
N PRO A 598 -34.96 10.73 2.76
CA PRO A 598 -35.25 12.15 2.51
C PRO A 598 -34.72 13.04 3.65
N GLY A 599 -34.02 14.12 3.31
CA GLY A 599 -33.41 15.05 4.28
C GLY A 599 -32.07 14.59 4.86
N GLY A 600 -31.66 13.34 4.63
CA GLY A 600 -30.36 12.82 5.09
C GLY A 600 -30.19 12.80 6.63
N GLU A 601 -28.94 12.61 7.07
CA GLU A 601 -28.57 12.56 8.51
C GLU A 601 -27.99 13.87 9.04
N GLU A 602 -27.83 14.88 8.19
CA GLU A 602 -27.17 16.13 8.59
C GLU A 602 -27.90 16.87 9.72
N ALA A 603 -29.25 16.93 9.66
CA ALA A 603 -30.04 17.56 10.73
C ALA A 603 -29.86 16.85 12.08
N GLN A 604 -29.79 15.52 12.07
CA GLN A 604 -29.54 14.71 13.27
C GLN A 604 -28.13 14.96 13.82
N ALA A 605 -27.14 15.09 12.94
CA ALA A 605 -25.77 15.40 13.31
C ALA A 605 -25.66 16.77 14.00
N LEU A 606 -26.35 17.79 13.46
CA LEU A 606 -26.39 19.13 14.06
C LEU A 606 -27.12 19.13 15.41
N GLU A 607 -28.24 18.40 15.53
CA GLU A 607 -28.93 18.23 16.82
C GLU A 607 -28.02 17.55 17.85
N ALA A 608 -27.32 16.47 17.46
CA ALA A 608 -26.34 15.79 18.32
C ALA A 608 -25.22 16.75 18.75
N ALA A 609 -24.69 17.56 17.82
CA ALA A 609 -23.65 18.56 18.11
C ALA A 609 -24.15 19.62 19.11
N GLN A 610 -25.35 20.17 18.93
CA GLN A 610 -25.93 21.18 19.81
C GLN A 610 -26.13 20.67 21.24
N ASN A 611 -26.46 19.38 21.39
CA ASN A 611 -26.76 18.78 22.69
C ASN A 611 -25.52 18.18 23.38
N ALA A 612 -24.35 18.19 22.75
CA ALA A 612 -23.12 17.67 23.33
C ALA A 612 -22.26 18.77 23.98
N ASP A 613 -21.40 18.35 24.92
CA ASP A 613 -20.37 19.22 25.51
C ASP A 613 -19.15 19.32 24.58
N LEU A 614 -18.89 18.26 23.85
CA LEU A 614 -17.79 18.14 22.90
C LEU A 614 -18.24 17.41 21.63
N VAL A 615 -17.81 17.87 20.48
CA VAL A 615 -17.92 17.16 19.21
C VAL A 615 -16.56 16.57 18.85
N ILE A 616 -16.54 15.32 18.40
CA ILE A 616 -15.40 14.67 17.75
C ILE A 616 -15.84 14.41 16.30
N ALA A 617 -15.32 15.23 15.38
CA ALA A 617 -15.59 15.10 13.96
C ALA A 617 -14.51 14.21 13.33
N VAL A 618 -14.88 13.03 12.82
CA VAL A 618 -13.97 12.07 12.19
C VAL A 618 -14.21 12.10 10.69
N MET A 619 -13.32 12.72 9.96
CA MET A 619 -13.49 13.07 8.57
C MET A 619 -12.21 12.82 7.78
N GLY A 620 -12.33 12.64 6.48
CA GLY A 620 -11.16 12.41 5.64
C GLY A 620 -11.49 11.69 4.35
N LEU A 621 -10.64 10.74 4.03
CA LEU A 621 -10.67 9.94 2.82
C LEU A 621 -10.83 8.45 3.18
N SER A 622 -10.92 7.62 2.16
CA SER A 622 -11.02 6.17 2.32
C SER A 622 -10.33 5.47 1.16
N PRO A 623 -9.77 4.27 1.36
CA PRO A 623 -9.26 3.45 0.27
C PRO A 623 -10.34 3.03 -0.74
N ARG A 624 -11.61 3.36 -0.48
CA ARG A 624 -12.71 3.21 -1.46
C ARG A 624 -12.79 4.33 -2.49
N ILE A 625 -12.12 5.46 -2.27
CA ILE A 625 -12.14 6.62 -3.16
C ILE A 625 -10.75 7.06 -3.63
N GLU A 626 -9.69 6.71 -2.91
CA GLU A 626 -8.30 6.91 -3.35
C GLU A 626 -7.53 5.59 -3.35
N GLY A 627 -6.77 5.32 -4.41
CA GLY A 627 -5.99 4.08 -4.54
C GLY A 627 -5.65 3.76 -5.98
N GLU A 628 -5.36 2.48 -6.23
CA GLU A 628 -4.84 1.96 -7.49
C GLU A 628 -5.95 1.73 -8.53
N GLU A 629 -5.89 2.43 -9.69
CA GLU A 629 -6.75 2.21 -10.87
C GLU A 629 -8.25 2.06 -10.57
N MET A 630 -8.76 2.86 -9.67
CA MET A 630 -10.15 2.74 -9.24
C MET A 630 -11.11 3.32 -10.28
N LYS A 631 -12.28 2.71 -10.41
CA LYS A 631 -13.38 3.25 -11.23
C LYS A 631 -14.15 4.38 -10.53
N VAL A 632 -13.51 5.11 -9.64
CA VAL A 632 -14.13 6.23 -8.94
C VAL A 632 -14.20 7.45 -9.84
N SER A 633 -15.41 7.99 -9.99
CA SER A 633 -15.68 9.28 -10.63
C SER A 633 -16.62 10.07 -9.73
N ALA A 634 -16.06 10.87 -8.84
CA ALA A 634 -16.77 11.73 -7.91
C ALA A 634 -16.08 13.11 -7.89
N ASP A 635 -16.76 14.15 -7.38
CA ASP A 635 -16.14 15.46 -7.27
C ASP A 635 -14.87 15.39 -6.40
N GLY A 636 -13.76 15.84 -6.95
CA GLY A 636 -12.44 15.78 -6.31
C GLY A 636 -11.65 14.49 -6.57
N PHE A 637 -12.19 13.49 -7.33
CA PHE A 637 -11.55 12.20 -7.58
C PHE A 637 -11.68 11.76 -9.03
N SER A 638 -10.69 11.06 -9.55
CA SER A 638 -10.67 10.44 -10.86
C SER A 638 -9.69 9.26 -10.91
N SER A 639 -10.16 8.07 -11.29
CA SER A 639 -9.34 6.87 -11.48
C SER A 639 -8.53 6.44 -10.24
N GLY A 640 -8.98 6.82 -9.04
CA GLY A 640 -8.29 6.57 -7.79
C GLY A 640 -7.35 7.72 -7.34
N ASP A 641 -7.05 8.67 -8.23
CA ASP A 641 -6.32 9.89 -7.88
C ASP A 641 -7.25 11.02 -7.44
N ARG A 642 -6.69 11.97 -6.70
CA ARG A 642 -7.36 13.22 -6.34
C ARG A 642 -7.17 14.27 -7.43
N THR A 643 -8.23 15.03 -7.73
CA THR A 643 -8.16 16.22 -8.61
C THR A 643 -8.11 17.53 -7.81
N ARG A 644 -8.52 17.45 -6.54
CA ARG A 644 -8.45 18.50 -5.51
C ARG A 644 -7.84 17.93 -4.24
N ILE A 645 -7.25 18.77 -3.40
CA ILE A 645 -6.63 18.33 -2.14
C ILE A 645 -7.40 18.80 -0.90
N ASP A 646 -8.51 19.50 -1.08
CA ASP A 646 -9.42 19.90 0.00
C ASP A 646 -10.09 18.67 0.63
N LEU A 647 -10.61 18.83 1.83
CA LEU A 647 -11.56 17.87 2.39
C LEU A 647 -12.78 17.77 1.45
N PRO A 648 -13.36 16.58 1.20
CA PRO A 648 -14.53 16.47 0.35
C PRO A 648 -15.64 17.44 0.76
N ALA A 649 -16.22 18.14 -0.20
CA ALA A 649 -17.12 19.27 0.05
C ALA A 649 -18.29 18.96 1.02
N PRO A 650 -18.98 17.80 0.96
CA PRO A 650 -20.02 17.48 1.94
C PRO A 650 -19.51 17.39 3.38
N GLN A 651 -18.29 16.92 3.57
CA GLN A 651 -17.66 16.82 4.90
C GLN A 651 -17.26 18.21 5.42
N GLU A 652 -16.66 19.04 4.58
CA GLU A 652 -16.29 20.42 4.95
C GLU A 652 -17.52 21.24 5.32
N GLN A 653 -18.59 21.19 4.50
CA GLN A 653 -19.86 21.86 4.77
C GLN A 653 -20.50 21.41 6.10
N LEU A 654 -20.51 20.10 6.37
CA LEU A 654 -21.02 19.58 7.65
C LEU A 654 -20.17 20.08 8.81
N LEU A 655 -18.84 20.09 8.68
CA LEU A 655 -17.91 20.58 9.72
C LEU A 655 -18.12 22.09 10.00
N GLU A 656 -18.35 22.90 8.97
CA GLU A 656 -18.67 24.32 9.10
C GLU A 656 -19.99 24.53 9.87
N ARG A 657 -21.01 23.76 9.55
CA ARG A 657 -22.30 23.81 10.24
C ARG A 657 -22.19 23.34 11.70
N ILE A 658 -21.42 22.29 11.97
CA ILE A 658 -21.11 21.84 13.34
C ILE A 658 -20.43 23.00 14.13
N ALA A 659 -19.42 23.63 13.54
CA ALA A 659 -18.73 24.75 14.19
C ALA A 659 -19.66 25.95 14.45
N SER A 660 -20.64 26.18 13.56
CA SER A 660 -21.63 27.24 13.73
C SER A 660 -22.57 27.05 14.95
N THR A 661 -22.63 25.82 15.50
CA THR A 661 -23.35 25.56 16.77
C THR A 661 -22.69 26.21 17.99
N GLY A 662 -21.43 26.67 17.84
CA GLY A 662 -20.63 27.27 18.91
C GLY A 662 -20.00 26.26 19.88
N LYS A 663 -20.22 24.96 19.67
CA LYS A 663 -19.62 23.88 20.47
C LYS A 663 -18.17 23.65 20.02
N PRO A 664 -17.26 23.33 20.95
CA PRO A 664 -15.91 22.95 20.56
C PRO A 664 -15.92 21.62 19.81
N ALA A 665 -15.25 21.55 18.65
CA ALA A 665 -15.12 20.33 17.89
C ALA A 665 -13.64 19.99 17.66
N ILE A 666 -13.26 18.75 17.96
CA ILE A 666 -11.96 18.19 17.60
C ILE A 666 -12.12 17.54 16.22
N LEU A 667 -11.26 17.91 15.28
CA LEU A 667 -11.20 17.26 13.97
C LEU A 667 -10.16 16.13 14.04
N VAL A 668 -10.58 14.90 13.78
CA VAL A 668 -9.72 13.74 13.57
C VAL A 668 -9.74 13.44 12.09
N LEU A 669 -8.58 13.51 11.45
CA LEU A 669 -8.42 13.25 10.02
C LEU A 669 -8.00 11.81 9.80
N THR A 670 -8.67 11.13 8.87
CA THR A 670 -8.35 9.78 8.39
C THR A 670 -8.12 9.83 6.88
N ASN A 671 -6.89 9.73 6.44
CA ASN A 671 -6.52 9.89 5.03
C ASN A 671 -5.16 9.29 4.71
N GLY A 672 -4.93 9.05 3.43
CA GLY A 672 -3.63 8.56 2.93
C GLY A 672 -2.75 9.63 2.29
N SER A 673 -3.26 10.86 2.16
CA SER A 673 -2.58 11.96 1.45
C SER A 673 -2.86 13.30 2.12
N ALA A 674 -2.02 14.30 1.90
CA ALA A 674 -2.17 15.63 2.49
C ALA A 674 -3.55 16.26 2.19
N LEU A 675 -4.19 16.84 3.21
CA LEU A 675 -5.47 17.54 3.14
C LEU A 675 -5.32 19.05 3.39
N ALA A 676 -5.91 19.86 2.51
CA ALA A 676 -5.99 21.32 2.67
C ALA A 676 -7.17 21.69 3.57
N VAL A 677 -6.98 21.64 4.88
CA VAL A 677 -8.00 21.96 5.90
C VAL A 677 -7.87 23.39 6.41
N ASN A 678 -7.64 24.35 5.50
CA ASN A 678 -7.37 25.76 5.85
C ASN A 678 -8.47 26.38 6.72
N TRP A 679 -9.73 26.13 6.39
CA TRP A 679 -10.86 26.67 7.13
C TRP A 679 -10.89 26.12 8.58
N ALA A 680 -10.70 24.82 8.76
CA ALA A 680 -10.66 24.18 10.08
C ALA A 680 -9.47 24.67 10.92
N ASP A 681 -8.31 24.87 10.27
CA ASP A 681 -7.13 25.43 10.95
C ASP A 681 -7.38 26.87 11.44
N ALA A 682 -8.03 27.70 10.63
CA ALA A 682 -8.36 29.07 11.00
C ALA A 682 -9.51 29.17 12.02
N SER A 683 -10.43 28.20 12.07
CA SER A 683 -11.65 28.26 12.88
C SER A 683 -11.35 28.28 14.40
N PRO A 684 -11.95 29.20 15.17
CA PRO A 684 -11.83 29.20 16.63
C PRO A 684 -12.62 28.07 17.31
N HIS A 685 -13.62 27.48 16.61
CA HIS A 685 -14.47 26.41 17.11
C HIS A 685 -13.90 25.01 16.84
N ILE A 686 -12.78 24.94 16.09
CA ILE A 686 -11.98 23.73 15.93
C ILE A 686 -10.65 23.94 16.69
N PRO A 687 -10.62 23.74 18.02
CA PRO A 687 -9.43 24.03 18.82
C PRO A 687 -8.29 23.03 18.64
N ALA A 688 -8.60 21.81 18.11
CA ALA A 688 -7.59 20.77 17.89
C ALA A 688 -7.86 20.00 16.61
N ILE A 689 -6.78 19.64 15.91
CA ILE A 689 -6.77 18.79 14.71
C ILE A 689 -5.73 17.70 14.93
N LEU A 690 -6.16 16.45 14.79
CA LEU A 690 -5.33 15.26 14.94
C LEU A 690 -5.36 14.47 13.63
N GLU A 691 -4.19 14.28 13.01
CA GLU A 691 -4.00 13.44 11.83
C GLU A 691 -3.76 12.00 12.27
N ALA A 692 -4.62 11.08 11.87
CA ALA A 692 -4.56 9.68 12.25
C ALA A 692 -4.16 8.77 11.07
N TRP A 693 -4.10 9.26 9.84
CA TRP A 693 -3.84 8.49 8.64
C TRP A 693 -4.89 7.38 8.45
N TYR A 694 -4.51 6.21 7.95
CA TYR A 694 -5.25 4.94 8.07
C TYR A 694 -4.58 4.14 9.18
N PRO A 695 -5.12 4.18 10.42
CA PRO A 695 -4.34 3.91 11.63
C PRO A 695 -4.23 2.43 12.03
N GLY A 696 -4.67 1.50 11.17
CA GLY A 696 -4.62 0.06 11.44
C GLY A 696 -5.67 -0.45 12.42
N GLY A 697 -5.64 -1.76 12.67
CA GLY A 697 -6.69 -2.45 13.43
C GLY A 697 -6.90 -1.96 14.88
N GLN A 698 -5.90 -1.29 15.47
CA GLN A 698 -5.95 -0.72 16.83
C GLN A 698 -6.03 0.82 16.82
N GLY A 699 -6.26 1.44 15.68
CA GLY A 699 -6.25 2.88 15.50
C GLY A 699 -7.23 3.63 16.39
N GLY A 700 -8.43 3.12 16.59
CA GLY A 700 -9.43 3.74 17.45
C GLY A 700 -9.00 3.83 18.92
N THR A 701 -8.29 2.81 19.41
CA THR A 701 -7.68 2.85 20.75
C THR A 701 -6.67 3.97 20.83
N ALA A 702 -5.73 4.05 19.87
CA ALA A 702 -4.69 5.07 19.86
C ALA A 702 -5.26 6.50 19.81
N VAL A 703 -6.25 6.75 18.95
CA VAL A 703 -6.92 8.05 18.86
C VAL A 703 -7.59 8.43 20.19
N ALA A 704 -8.36 7.52 20.79
CA ALA A 704 -9.05 7.79 22.04
C ALA A 704 -8.09 8.07 23.21
N GLU A 705 -6.99 7.32 23.30
CA GLU A 705 -5.92 7.54 24.28
C GLU A 705 -5.20 8.87 24.06
N ALA A 706 -4.94 9.26 22.82
CA ALA A 706 -4.38 10.58 22.50
C ALA A 706 -5.31 11.70 22.99
N LEU A 707 -6.61 11.61 22.72
CA LEU A 707 -7.58 12.61 23.18
C LEU A 707 -7.62 12.69 24.72
N ALA A 708 -7.55 11.56 25.40
CA ALA A 708 -7.52 11.48 26.86
C ALA A 708 -6.18 11.92 27.48
N GLY A 709 -5.10 11.86 26.70
CA GLY A 709 -3.77 12.21 27.17
C GLY A 709 -3.03 11.07 27.88
N ASP A 710 -3.36 9.83 27.57
CA ASP A 710 -2.66 8.66 28.11
C ASP A 710 -1.20 8.62 27.63
N PHE A 711 -0.93 9.23 26.49
CA PHE A 711 0.41 9.52 25.97
C PHE A 711 0.42 10.92 25.32
N SER A 712 1.58 11.36 24.88
CA SER A 712 1.73 12.62 24.11
C SER A 712 1.98 12.28 22.65
N PRO A 713 1.16 12.72 21.68
CA PRO A 713 1.44 12.57 20.27
C PRO A 713 2.84 13.11 19.91
N ALA A 714 3.55 12.41 19.07
CA ALA A 714 4.91 12.77 18.66
C ALA A 714 5.20 12.42 17.20
N GLY A 715 4.20 12.01 16.44
CA GLY A 715 4.31 11.82 14.99
C GLY A 715 4.68 13.11 14.28
N ARG A 716 5.31 12.97 13.11
CA ARG A 716 5.70 14.08 12.24
C ARG A 716 5.18 13.81 10.82
N LEU A 717 4.79 14.86 10.12
CA LEU A 717 4.30 14.75 8.74
C LEU A 717 5.39 14.25 7.80
N PRO A 718 5.24 13.11 7.13
CA PRO A 718 6.19 12.62 6.13
C PRO A 718 5.95 13.24 4.74
N VAL A 719 5.00 14.17 4.62
CA VAL A 719 4.65 14.92 3.42
C VAL A 719 4.27 16.34 3.75
N THR A 720 4.48 17.25 2.81
CA THR A 720 4.03 18.65 2.90
C THR A 720 2.52 18.74 2.68
N PHE A 721 1.79 19.39 3.60
CA PHE A 721 0.39 19.75 3.43
C PHE A 721 0.29 21.13 2.79
N TYR A 722 -0.09 21.17 1.53
CA TYR A 722 -0.28 22.40 0.76
C TYR A 722 -1.60 23.09 1.12
N LYS A 723 -1.69 24.40 0.88
CA LYS A 723 -2.93 25.17 1.11
C LYS A 723 -3.95 24.98 -0.01
N SER A 724 -3.50 24.66 -1.21
CA SER A 724 -4.34 24.49 -2.40
C SER A 724 -3.59 23.73 -3.47
N VAL A 725 -4.32 23.04 -4.35
CA VAL A 725 -3.78 22.40 -5.54
C VAL A 725 -3.07 23.40 -6.48
N ASP A 726 -3.43 24.69 -6.43
CA ASP A 726 -2.81 25.75 -7.24
C ASP A 726 -1.34 26.02 -6.88
N GLN A 727 -0.90 25.56 -5.72
CA GLN A 727 0.51 25.63 -5.34
C GLN A 727 1.38 24.58 -6.04
N LEU A 728 0.76 23.59 -6.69
CA LEU A 728 1.43 22.46 -7.30
C LEU A 728 1.58 22.64 -8.80
N PRO A 729 2.67 22.14 -9.40
CA PRO A 729 2.79 21.96 -10.85
C PRO A 729 1.74 21.00 -11.41
N ALA A 730 1.66 20.87 -12.74
CA ALA A 730 0.83 19.86 -13.40
C ALA A 730 1.15 18.46 -12.88
N PHE A 731 0.12 17.61 -12.69
CA PHE A 731 0.30 16.32 -12.02
C PHE A 731 1.19 15.34 -12.80
N ASP A 732 1.17 15.42 -14.12
CA ASP A 732 2.01 14.66 -15.05
C ASP A 732 3.43 15.22 -15.24
N ASP A 733 3.75 16.38 -14.64
CA ASP A 733 5.10 16.93 -14.65
C ASP A 733 5.95 16.27 -13.55
N TYR A 734 6.92 15.46 -13.94
CA TYR A 734 7.79 14.73 -13.04
C TYR A 734 9.05 15.48 -12.60
N ARG A 735 9.24 16.73 -13.06
CA ARG A 735 10.31 17.59 -12.54
C ARG A 735 10.06 17.94 -11.09
N MET A 736 11.11 17.91 -10.27
CA MET A 736 10.97 18.15 -8.83
C MET A 736 10.85 19.64 -8.47
N ALA A 737 11.07 20.56 -9.43
CA ALA A 737 10.91 21.98 -9.22
C ALA A 737 9.53 22.33 -8.62
N ARG A 738 9.52 23.10 -7.53
CA ARG A 738 8.32 23.52 -6.78
C ARG A 738 7.51 22.38 -6.14
N ARG A 739 8.13 21.23 -5.91
CA ARG A 739 7.51 20.08 -5.24
C ARG A 739 8.23 19.76 -3.96
N THR A 740 7.53 19.17 -3.01
CA THR A 740 8.02 18.75 -1.71
C THR A 740 8.71 19.86 -0.90
N TYR A 741 8.96 19.67 0.37
CA TYR A 741 9.66 20.65 1.19
C TYR A 741 11.07 21.00 0.67
N ARG A 742 11.61 20.14 -0.20
CA ARG A 742 12.96 20.28 -0.75
C ARG A 742 13.06 21.37 -1.81
N TYR A 743 12.01 21.60 -2.59
CA TYR A 743 12.00 22.52 -3.72
C TYR A 743 10.82 23.48 -3.73
N PHE A 744 9.85 23.35 -2.83
CA PHE A 744 8.73 24.26 -2.70
C PHE A 744 9.13 25.46 -1.85
N ASP A 745 9.14 26.63 -2.47
CA ASP A 745 9.50 27.92 -1.86
C ASP A 745 8.29 28.73 -1.36
N GLY A 746 7.07 28.20 -1.55
CA GLY A 746 5.83 28.77 -1.04
C GLY A 746 5.60 28.50 0.44
N GLU A 747 4.47 28.98 0.94
CA GLU A 747 4.04 28.75 2.32
C GLU A 747 3.03 27.58 2.35
N PRO A 748 3.38 26.41 2.93
CA PRO A 748 2.45 25.30 3.08
C PRO A 748 1.42 25.57 4.18
N LEU A 749 0.37 24.75 4.27
CA LEU A 749 -0.50 24.73 5.44
C LEU A 749 0.26 24.12 6.64
N TYR A 750 0.82 22.93 6.47
CA TYR A 750 1.75 22.33 7.42
C TYR A 750 2.96 21.77 6.66
N PRO A 751 4.19 22.06 7.08
CA PRO A 751 5.38 21.61 6.40
C PRO A 751 5.70 20.13 6.72
N PHE A 752 6.48 19.49 5.88
CA PHE A 752 7.14 18.20 6.18
C PHE A 752 7.88 18.28 7.54
N GLY A 753 7.86 17.23 8.33
CA GLY A 753 8.47 17.18 9.66
C GLY A 753 7.67 17.89 10.76
N PHE A 754 6.48 18.46 10.45
CA PHE A 754 5.66 19.16 11.42
C PHE A 754 4.85 18.21 12.30
N GLY A 755 4.76 18.52 13.58
CA GLY A 755 3.90 17.87 14.56
C GLY A 755 4.05 18.54 15.92
N LEU A 756 2.93 18.72 16.64
CA LEU A 756 2.88 19.28 17.98
C LEU A 756 2.91 18.15 19.03
N SER A 757 3.15 18.53 20.28
CA SER A 757 3.21 17.64 21.43
C SER A 757 2.45 18.23 22.63
N TYR A 758 2.05 17.39 23.58
CA TYR A 758 1.49 17.85 24.87
C TYR A 758 2.56 18.27 25.89
N THR A 759 3.83 18.11 25.52
CA THR A 759 4.98 18.59 26.28
C THR A 759 5.81 19.54 25.43
N SER A 760 6.88 20.09 25.97
CA SER A 760 7.75 21.04 25.27
C SER A 760 9.19 20.60 25.34
N PHE A 761 9.94 20.83 24.28
CA PHE A 761 11.36 20.49 24.22
C PHE A 761 12.21 21.73 23.96
N ALA A 762 13.41 21.72 24.50
CA ALA A 762 14.43 22.74 24.24
C ALA A 762 15.70 22.09 23.71
N TYR A 763 16.34 22.77 22.78
CA TYR A 763 17.56 22.35 22.12
C TYR A 763 18.70 23.29 22.51
N ASP A 764 19.80 22.74 22.97
CA ASP A 764 21.01 23.52 23.12
C ASP A 764 21.61 23.84 21.73
N GLN A 765 22.60 24.72 21.66
CA GLN A 765 23.34 25.00 20.43
C GLN A 765 24.04 23.71 19.95
N PRO A 766 23.76 23.21 18.71
CA PRO A 766 24.43 22.05 18.18
C PRO A 766 25.94 22.29 18.03
N THR A 767 26.72 21.25 18.29
CA THR A 767 28.17 21.27 18.15
C THR A 767 28.61 20.36 17.01
N VAL A 768 29.68 20.73 16.34
CA VAL A 768 30.35 19.92 15.33
C VAL A 768 31.72 19.47 15.87
N ASN A 769 32.11 18.23 15.64
CA ASN A 769 33.40 17.73 16.07
C ASN A 769 34.58 18.42 15.35
N HIS A 770 34.39 18.83 14.10
CA HIS A 770 35.35 19.56 13.28
C HIS A 770 34.67 20.67 12.48
N ALA A 771 35.14 21.93 12.67
CA ALA A 771 34.61 23.07 11.94
C ALA A 771 35.01 23.08 10.45
N GLN A 772 36.07 22.36 10.11
CA GLN A 772 36.54 22.12 8.74
C GLN A 772 36.82 20.66 8.53
N ILE A 773 36.33 20.11 7.42
CA ILE A 773 36.50 18.70 7.03
C ILE A 773 36.97 18.61 5.58
N SER A 774 37.69 17.57 5.23
CA SER A 774 37.94 17.19 3.85
C SER A 774 36.76 16.34 3.33
N ALA A 775 36.70 16.12 2.03
CA ALA A 775 35.68 15.27 1.41
C ALA A 775 35.76 13.78 1.79
N LYS A 776 36.79 13.37 2.54
CA LYS A 776 36.98 11.98 3.00
C LYS A 776 36.67 11.82 4.48
N ASP A 777 36.42 12.93 5.18
CA ASP A 777 36.19 12.92 6.62
C ASP A 777 34.68 12.84 6.91
N ALA A 778 34.34 12.15 8.00
CA ALA A 778 33.01 12.21 8.59
C ALA A 778 32.92 13.42 9.53
N VAL A 779 31.72 13.99 9.61
CA VAL A 779 31.39 15.01 10.60
C VAL A 779 30.32 14.51 11.55
N THR A 780 30.56 14.72 12.87
CA THR A 780 29.55 14.40 13.89
C THR A 780 28.91 15.69 14.39
N ILE A 781 27.58 15.76 14.30
CA ILE A 781 26.76 16.83 14.84
C ILE A 781 26.08 16.32 16.10
N SER A 782 26.29 17.00 17.22
CA SER A 782 25.73 16.62 18.53
C SER A 782 24.86 17.75 19.08
N VAL A 783 23.70 17.40 19.63
CA VAL A 783 22.78 18.34 20.27
C VAL A 783 22.27 17.77 21.58
N ASN A 784 22.08 18.61 22.58
CA ASN A 784 21.32 18.23 23.77
C ASN A 784 19.86 18.62 23.58
N VAL A 785 18.97 17.68 23.80
CA VAL A 785 17.52 17.87 23.81
C VAL A 785 17.01 17.68 25.25
N LYS A 786 16.21 18.61 25.73
CA LYS A 786 15.65 18.57 27.08
C LYS A 786 14.12 18.68 27.02
N ASN A 787 13.43 17.82 27.73
CA ASN A 787 12.00 17.99 28.00
C ASN A 787 11.80 19.07 29.05
N THR A 788 11.24 20.22 28.65
CA THR A 788 10.97 21.38 29.54
C THR A 788 9.50 21.48 29.91
N GLY A 789 8.65 20.58 29.37
CA GLY A 789 7.21 20.60 29.56
C GLY A 789 6.75 19.86 30.82
N PRO A 790 5.43 19.73 31.01
CA PRO A 790 4.83 19.21 32.25
C PRO A 790 4.81 17.67 32.35
N ARG A 791 5.06 16.94 31.28
CA ARG A 791 4.91 15.49 31.20
C ARG A 791 6.02 14.82 30.40
N ALA A 792 6.19 13.50 30.55
CA ALA A 792 7.01 12.71 29.67
C ALA A 792 6.46 12.68 28.25
N GLY A 793 7.31 12.48 27.25
CA GLY A 793 6.92 12.35 25.86
C GLY A 793 8.12 12.09 24.96
N ASP A 794 7.82 11.66 23.76
CA ASP A 794 8.80 11.46 22.71
C ASP A 794 9.05 12.76 21.95
N GLU A 795 10.27 12.92 21.48
CA GLU A 795 10.66 13.95 20.53
C GLU A 795 11.29 13.28 19.30
N VAL A 796 10.91 13.71 18.13
CA VAL A 796 11.59 13.38 16.87
C VAL A 796 12.59 14.49 16.57
N VAL A 797 13.85 14.20 16.75
CA VAL A 797 14.96 15.11 16.49
C VAL A 797 15.38 14.96 15.03
N GLU A 798 15.21 16.00 14.23
CA GLU A 798 15.51 16.02 12.81
C GLU A 798 16.74 16.88 12.52
N LEU A 799 17.61 16.41 11.62
CA LEU A 799 18.77 17.14 11.11
C LEU A 799 18.56 17.48 9.65
N TYR A 800 18.63 18.75 9.32
CA TYR A 800 18.57 19.27 7.95
C TYR A 800 19.88 19.93 7.53
N LEU A 801 20.33 19.64 6.30
CA LEU A 801 21.48 20.29 5.68
C LEU A 801 21.02 21.29 4.60
N THR A 802 21.76 22.40 4.50
CA THR A 802 21.60 23.41 3.45
C THR A 802 22.95 23.74 2.82
N HIS A 803 23.06 23.53 1.50
CA HIS A 803 24.21 23.88 0.69
C HIS A 803 23.96 25.23 0.00
N ARG A 804 24.24 26.33 0.67
CA ARG A 804 23.90 27.70 0.16
C ARG A 804 24.61 28.05 -1.15
N GLY A 805 23.87 28.68 -2.08
CA GLY A 805 24.40 29.21 -3.33
C GLY A 805 24.80 28.16 -4.37
N ARG A 806 24.28 26.94 -4.26
CA ARG A 806 24.46 25.86 -5.25
C ARG A 806 23.25 25.76 -6.16
N SER A 807 23.49 25.88 -7.45
CA SER A 807 22.44 25.66 -8.47
C SER A 807 21.95 24.21 -8.42
N GLY A 808 20.64 24.01 -8.49
CA GLY A 808 20.01 22.69 -8.47
C GLY A 808 19.94 22.00 -7.09
N ALA A 809 20.70 22.46 -6.10
CA ALA A 809 20.60 21.88 -4.76
C ALA A 809 19.22 22.17 -4.13
N PRO A 810 18.67 21.25 -3.33
CA PRO A 810 17.46 21.47 -2.57
C PRO A 810 17.56 22.69 -1.64
N LEU A 811 16.45 23.33 -1.33
CA LEU A 811 16.39 24.39 -0.31
C LEU A 811 16.94 23.90 1.03
N ARG A 812 16.65 22.66 1.35
CA ARG A 812 17.18 21.87 2.46
C ARG A 812 16.93 20.39 2.24
N SER A 813 17.70 19.53 2.87
CA SER A 813 17.54 18.08 2.83
C SER A 813 17.60 17.49 4.22
N LEU A 814 16.68 16.59 4.56
CA LEU A 814 16.80 15.74 5.75
C LEU A 814 18.06 14.87 5.60
N ALA A 815 18.90 14.86 6.63
CA ALA A 815 20.16 14.11 6.67
C ALA A 815 20.29 13.25 7.92
N GLY A 816 19.33 13.33 8.84
CA GLY A 816 19.27 12.50 10.04
C GLY A 816 17.98 12.71 10.79
N PHE A 817 17.52 11.66 11.48
CA PHE A 817 16.44 11.74 12.45
C PHE A 817 16.65 10.72 13.56
N ALA A 818 16.07 11.02 14.73
CA ALA A 818 16.07 10.10 15.87
C ALA A 818 14.84 10.38 16.74
N ARG A 819 14.09 9.33 17.05
CA ARG A 819 13.03 9.39 18.04
C ARG A 819 13.60 9.10 19.42
N VAL A 820 13.35 9.96 20.42
CA VAL A 820 13.87 9.84 21.77
C VAL A 820 12.78 10.08 22.79
N HIS A 821 12.64 9.14 23.73
CA HIS A 821 11.76 9.32 24.89
C HIS A 821 12.47 10.13 25.97
N LEU A 822 11.80 11.14 26.53
CA LEU A 822 12.34 12.00 27.58
C LEU A 822 11.31 12.17 28.71
N ASP A 823 11.71 11.78 29.92
CA ASP A 823 10.96 12.12 31.12
C ASP A 823 10.94 13.61 31.37
N ARG A 824 9.98 14.08 32.20
CA ARG A 824 9.90 15.48 32.58
C ARG A 824 11.22 15.97 33.17
N GLY A 825 11.82 16.98 32.52
CA GLY A 825 13.10 17.56 32.91
C GLY A 825 14.33 16.79 32.45
N GLU A 826 14.16 15.60 31.85
CA GLU A 826 15.26 14.80 31.32
C GLU A 826 15.94 15.51 30.15
N LYS A 827 17.25 15.28 30.05
CA LYS A 827 18.11 15.79 28.97
C LYS A 827 18.88 14.63 28.36
N ARG A 828 18.93 14.57 27.03
CA ARG A 828 19.65 13.52 26.28
C ARG A 828 20.48 14.14 25.16
N VAL A 829 21.64 13.54 24.91
CA VAL A 829 22.48 13.88 23.76
C VAL A 829 22.02 13.05 22.56
N VAL A 830 21.75 13.71 21.45
CA VAL A 830 21.49 13.07 20.15
C VAL A 830 22.69 13.41 19.24
N GLN A 831 23.17 12.40 18.51
CA GLN A 831 24.32 12.52 17.63
C GLN A 831 23.98 12.00 16.23
N PHE A 832 24.42 12.73 15.22
CA PHE A 832 24.33 12.34 13.82
C PHE A 832 25.75 12.30 13.24
N VAL A 833 26.09 11.18 12.62
CA VAL A 833 27.35 11.01 11.90
C VAL A 833 27.07 11.06 10.41
N LEU A 834 27.63 12.06 9.74
CA LEU A 834 27.47 12.29 8.30
C LEU A 834 28.76 11.97 7.57
N ALA A 835 28.67 11.21 6.52
CA ALA A 835 29.82 10.83 5.70
C ALA A 835 29.38 10.58 4.25
N ASP A 836 30.35 10.61 3.33
CA ASP A 836 30.13 10.24 1.93
C ASP A 836 28.89 10.93 1.32
N ARG A 837 27.87 10.11 0.98
CA ARG A 837 26.67 10.60 0.30
C ARG A 837 25.83 11.56 1.15
N ASP A 838 25.87 11.47 2.47
CA ASP A 838 25.13 12.39 3.34
C ASP A 838 25.63 13.84 3.20
N LEU A 839 26.89 14.03 2.77
CA LEU A 839 27.55 15.30 2.53
C LEU A 839 27.57 15.74 1.07
N SER A 840 27.07 14.89 0.16
CA SER A 840 27.12 15.14 -1.29
C SER A 840 25.91 15.96 -1.76
N ILE A 841 26.10 16.60 -2.89
CA ILE A 841 25.03 17.13 -3.76
C ILE A 841 25.06 16.38 -5.09
N VAL A 842 23.95 16.35 -5.77
CA VAL A 842 23.87 15.83 -7.15
C VAL A 842 24.04 17.00 -8.12
N ASP A 843 24.95 16.87 -9.08
CA ASP A 843 25.12 17.89 -10.12
C ASP A 843 24.11 17.71 -11.27
N GLU A 844 24.08 18.67 -12.22
CA GLU A 844 23.14 18.62 -13.37
C GLU A 844 23.32 17.37 -14.27
N SER A 845 24.49 16.73 -14.21
CA SER A 845 24.78 15.48 -14.93
C SER A 845 24.32 14.22 -14.18
N GLY A 846 23.78 14.36 -12.97
CA GLY A 846 23.34 13.28 -12.09
C GLY A 846 24.44 12.65 -11.25
N LYS A 847 25.62 13.28 -11.13
CA LYS A 847 26.72 12.73 -10.35
C LYS A 847 26.73 13.26 -8.93
N HIS A 848 26.91 12.36 -7.97
CA HIS A 848 27.11 12.70 -6.58
C HIS A 848 28.52 13.27 -6.35
N ARG A 849 28.57 14.48 -5.79
CA ARG A 849 29.83 15.17 -5.53
C ARG A 849 29.81 15.82 -4.15
N ILE A 850 30.85 15.59 -3.38
CA ILE A 850 31.14 16.43 -2.22
C ILE A 850 31.89 17.63 -2.74
N VAL A 851 31.40 18.84 -2.44
CA VAL A 851 31.96 20.08 -2.98
C VAL A 851 32.39 21.02 -1.88
N PRO A 852 33.52 21.74 -2.06
CA PRO A 852 34.00 22.72 -1.09
C PRO A 852 32.97 23.83 -0.84
N GLY A 853 32.78 24.21 0.40
CA GLY A 853 31.86 25.29 0.76
C GLY A 853 31.34 25.16 2.20
N LYS A 854 30.58 26.17 2.62
CA LYS A 854 29.90 26.16 3.89
C LYS A 854 28.62 25.32 3.81
N VAL A 855 28.41 24.46 4.79
CA VAL A 855 27.19 23.70 4.98
C VAL A 855 26.55 24.16 6.28
N GLU A 856 25.32 24.58 6.20
CA GLU A 856 24.50 24.91 7.36
C GLU A 856 23.73 23.67 7.80
N ALA A 857 23.75 23.38 9.09
CA ALA A 857 23.04 22.26 9.70
C ALA A 857 22.04 22.79 10.72
N TRP A 858 20.78 22.49 10.55
CA TRP A 858 19.70 22.75 11.50
C TRP A 858 19.34 21.46 12.23
N VAL A 859 19.29 21.49 13.57
CA VAL A 859 18.78 20.39 14.38
C VAL A 859 17.59 20.87 15.20
N GLY A 860 16.45 20.18 15.07
CA GLY A 860 15.23 20.60 15.75
C GLY A 860 14.11 19.55 15.70
N GLY A 861 12.98 19.86 16.31
CA GLY A 861 11.76 19.04 16.29
C GLY A 861 10.91 19.23 15.02
N GLY A 862 11.54 19.62 13.93
CA GLY A 862 10.99 19.89 12.61
C GLY A 862 11.92 20.77 11.81
N GLN A 863 11.62 21.00 10.52
CA GLN A 863 12.43 21.84 9.64
C GLN A 863 12.42 23.34 10.08
N PRO A 864 13.46 24.12 9.74
CA PRO A 864 13.47 25.54 10.06
C PRO A 864 12.37 26.29 9.29
N ILE A 865 11.51 27.02 10.03
CA ILE A 865 10.38 27.77 9.49
C ILE A 865 10.62 29.25 9.64
N THR A 866 10.44 30.00 8.54
CA THR A 866 10.52 31.49 8.52
C THR A 866 9.15 32.15 8.57
N SER A 867 8.06 31.41 8.28
CA SER A 867 6.69 31.92 8.34
C SER A 867 6.30 32.42 9.74
N SER A 868 5.41 33.39 9.77
CA SER A 868 4.80 33.90 11.02
C SER A 868 3.48 33.20 11.37
N THR A 869 2.91 32.45 10.43
CA THR A 869 1.60 31.80 10.58
C THR A 869 1.69 30.36 11.10
N ILE A 870 2.82 29.68 10.88
CA ILE A 870 3.06 28.30 11.32
C ILE A 870 3.87 28.32 12.63
N PRO A 871 3.51 27.53 13.65
CA PRO A 871 4.33 27.41 14.86
C PRO A 871 5.76 26.98 14.53
N LYS A 872 6.73 27.72 15.05
CA LYS A 872 8.15 27.40 14.83
C LYS A 872 8.55 26.20 15.69
N PRO A 873 9.12 25.12 15.09
CA PRO A 873 9.66 24.03 15.88
C PRO A 873 10.86 24.52 16.72
N PRO A 874 11.06 23.96 17.92
CA PRO A 874 12.28 24.22 18.68
C PRO A 874 13.48 23.65 17.93
N GLY A 875 14.61 24.33 17.97
CA GLY A 875 15.84 23.89 17.30
C GLY A 875 16.86 25.00 17.18
N ALA A 876 18.04 24.65 16.70
CA ALA A 876 19.15 25.59 16.49
C ALA A 876 20.02 25.18 15.31
N ALA A 877 20.73 26.14 14.73
CA ALA A 877 21.60 25.93 13.59
C ALA A 877 23.08 25.93 14.01
N THR A 878 23.88 25.13 13.32
CA THR A 878 25.34 25.18 13.35
C THR A 878 25.86 25.15 11.90
N GLN A 879 27.18 25.25 11.72
CA GLN A 879 27.78 25.20 10.40
C GLN A 879 29.17 24.54 10.45
N PHE A 880 29.55 23.95 9.33
CA PHE A 880 30.92 23.49 9.06
C PHE A 880 31.32 23.82 7.62
N THR A 881 32.61 23.63 7.32
CA THR A 881 33.14 23.92 5.97
C THR A 881 33.79 22.67 5.39
N ILE A 882 33.37 22.28 4.20
CA ILE A 882 34.06 21.27 3.39
C ILE A 882 35.19 21.96 2.64
N THR A 883 36.39 21.44 2.73
CA THR A 883 37.62 22.08 2.21
C THR A 883 38.13 21.47 0.91
N SER A 884 37.68 20.29 0.54
CA SER A 884 38.10 19.60 -0.68
C SER A 884 36.91 19.00 -1.43
N GLU A 885 37.14 18.62 -2.69
CA GLU A 885 36.14 17.99 -3.55
C GLU A 885 36.39 16.49 -3.67
N ALA A 886 35.31 15.72 -3.83
CA ALA A 886 35.36 14.32 -4.22
C ALA A 886 34.12 13.95 -5.08
N ALA A 887 34.31 13.19 -6.13
CA ALA A 887 33.24 12.50 -6.83
C ALA A 887 32.97 11.16 -6.12
N LEU A 888 31.70 10.83 -5.95
CA LEU A 888 31.30 9.54 -5.37
C LEU A 888 30.91 8.57 -6.48
N PRO A 889 31.10 7.27 -6.31
CA PRO A 889 30.63 6.26 -7.25
C PRO A 889 29.10 6.25 -7.31
N ASP A 890 28.55 5.89 -8.43
CA ASP A 890 27.12 5.77 -8.69
C ASP A 890 26.44 4.66 -7.87
#